data_8a72699c6bb5795c50e29bf7acc5f147
#
_entry.id   8a72699c6bb5795c50e29bf7acc5f147
#
_cell.length_a   1.000
_cell.length_b   1.000
_cell.length_c   1.000
_cell.angle_alpha   90.00
_cell.angle_beta   90.00
_cell.angle_gamma   90.00
#
_symmetry.space_group_name_H-M   'P 1'
#
loop_
_entity.id
_entity.type
_entity.pdbx_description
1 polymer ?
#
loop_
_entity_poly.entity_id
_entity_poly.type
_entity_poly.pdbx_seq_one_letter_code
_entity_poly.pdbx_strand_id
1 'polypeptide(L)'
;MAPDNDAIDNRLHWYKDAIIYELHIKAFMDGNGDGVGDFQGLLGKLGYLKDLGVTAIWLLPFYPSPLRDDGYDIADYYTINTSYGNIRQFRKLLKEAHRLQLKVITELVINHTSDQHPWFQRARKASKGSPLREYYVWSDDPAKYKDVRIIFQDFEVSNWMWDEDAQQYYWHRFFRHQPDLNYDNPLVQEEVFKIIDYWCNMGVDGFRLDAVPYLFEREGTNGENLPETHAFLKKLRKHVDDRFPGTLLLAEANMWPEDSAAYFGDGDECHMNYHFPVMPRMFMALQMEDRYPITDIFDQTPAIPHTCQWAIFLRNHDELTLEMVTDEERDYMYKVYVKDPMARINLGIRHRLAPLMNNNRRKIELLNYLLFSLPGTPVLYYGDEIGMGDNFYLGDRDGVRTPMQWSPDRNAGFSYANPQKLYLPVIHDPAYHYESVNVEMQQQNPSSLLWWTKRVISVRKKYKAFSRGDMQFVSAENSKVLAFTRSYEDETILVVVNLSRFSQPAELNLENHKGNLLVDVFSKNKFPAIKEETPYFFTLGPHAYHWFILQKAHPEIDEEDPLPLITVHKWKDLLTAPVREQLEENVIPEYLMKVRWYGGKARNFQGIRIADHFMIPMVDNSAVIFLVEVAYESGLPDMYQLSIAFAANDHAHEIYETFPQAVISRLILGEEEGILFDALYATEFQQIIFSKIASSHSFVPRKGTEIQFSGSKLLKTYFKEHERIKSRVLSADHSNTSIVYDNAFFLKFYRKVDHAINPDVEVSRFFSKHRRFRHVPAFQGTIEWKHEKNSVILGMVQEFIENNGDLWTYMLDRLVHFNERILSQEEANLPPMRSGASVFEPISYLDIPQEIIHLMEGPVIEQARLLGVRTGEMHLALGARSDLKDFQPEEYSLHYQRSIFASLKPLVRASFQNLTKSIKGLPEESRSEAKEVLNMMD
;
A
#
# COMPACT_ATOMS: atom_id res chain seq x y z
N MET A 1 34.46 -12.63 14.56
CA MET A 1 33.52 -13.12 13.56
C MET A 1 33.88 -12.38 12.28
N ALA A 2 34.19 -13.09 11.20
CA ALA A 2 34.32 -12.45 9.89
C ALA A 2 32.93 -11.86 9.56
N PRO A 3 32.85 -10.66 8.98
CA PRO A 3 31.58 -10.09 8.56
C PRO A 3 30.92 -11.02 7.54
N ASP A 4 29.64 -11.21 7.68
CA ASP A 4 28.82 -12.00 6.77
C ASP A 4 28.96 -11.43 5.35
N ASN A 5 29.42 -12.24 4.40
CA ASN A 5 29.67 -11.79 3.02
C ASN A 5 28.39 -11.23 2.38
N ASP A 6 27.23 -11.81 2.69
CA ASP A 6 25.93 -11.35 2.19
C ASP A 6 25.57 -9.96 2.73
N ALA A 7 25.90 -9.68 3.99
CA ALA A 7 25.69 -8.34 4.57
C ALA A 7 26.57 -7.26 3.95
N ILE A 8 27.80 -7.60 3.52
CA ILE A 8 28.70 -6.70 2.81
C ILE A 8 28.18 -6.45 1.39
N ASP A 9 27.79 -7.51 0.69
CA ASP A 9 27.25 -7.41 -0.67
C ASP A 9 25.98 -6.55 -0.72
N ASN A 10 25.08 -6.75 0.22
CA ASN A 10 23.85 -5.95 0.35
C ASN A 10 24.11 -4.47 0.67
N ARG A 11 25.19 -4.13 1.35
CA ARG A 11 25.59 -2.73 1.61
C ARG A 11 26.17 -2.04 0.39
N LEU A 12 26.96 -2.77 -0.40
CA LEU A 12 27.61 -2.23 -1.59
C LEU A 12 26.65 -2.09 -2.76
N HIS A 13 25.73 -3.06 -2.90
CA HIS A 13 24.77 -3.13 -4.02
C HIS A 13 23.33 -2.77 -3.62
N TRP A 14 23.14 -1.89 -2.63
CA TRP A 14 21.84 -1.47 -2.12
C TRP A 14 20.88 -0.94 -3.21
N TYR A 15 21.43 -0.37 -4.27
CA TYR A 15 20.68 0.21 -5.40
C TYR A 15 19.90 -0.85 -6.20
N LYS A 16 20.31 -2.12 -6.16
CA LYS A 16 19.58 -3.20 -6.82
C LYS A 16 18.23 -3.45 -6.16
N ASP A 17 18.18 -3.35 -4.84
CA ASP A 17 16.97 -3.54 -4.04
C ASP A 17 16.20 -2.23 -3.79
N ALA A 18 16.70 -1.12 -4.33
CA ALA A 18 16.11 0.17 -4.10
C ALA A 18 14.77 0.37 -4.81
N ILE A 19 13.97 1.25 -4.24
CA ILE A 19 12.84 1.90 -4.89
C ILE A 19 13.11 3.39 -4.74
N ILE A 20 13.40 4.03 -5.86
CA ILE A 20 13.85 5.43 -5.91
C ILE A 20 12.63 6.32 -6.09
N TYR A 21 12.56 7.41 -5.32
CA TYR A 21 11.55 8.44 -5.47
C TYR A 21 12.20 9.73 -5.93
N GLU A 22 11.87 10.13 -7.15
CA GLU A 22 12.38 11.35 -7.78
C GLU A 22 11.51 12.53 -7.39
N LEU A 23 12.14 13.60 -6.90
CA LEU A 23 11.44 14.84 -6.57
C LEU A 23 12.29 16.08 -6.81
N HIS A 24 11.60 17.16 -7.14
CA HIS A 24 12.18 18.50 -7.13
C HIS A 24 11.87 19.19 -5.80
N ILE A 25 12.88 19.72 -5.13
CA ILE A 25 12.72 20.38 -3.82
C ILE A 25 11.72 21.52 -3.90
N LYS A 26 11.81 22.37 -4.95
CA LYS A 26 10.90 23.50 -5.16
C LYS A 26 9.43 23.09 -5.29
N ALA A 27 9.16 21.85 -5.74
CA ALA A 27 7.83 21.35 -6.05
C ALA A 27 7.19 20.53 -4.92
N PHE A 28 7.97 20.11 -3.93
CA PHE A 28 7.52 19.09 -3.00
C PHE A 28 6.77 19.67 -1.79
N MET A 29 7.39 20.60 -1.04
CA MET A 29 6.74 21.26 0.10
C MET A 29 7.46 22.55 0.46
N ASP A 30 6.72 23.62 0.59
CA ASP A 30 7.18 24.92 1.09
C ASP A 30 7.11 24.97 2.63
N GLY A 31 8.25 24.97 3.27
CA GLY A 31 8.36 24.99 4.72
C GLY A 31 8.46 26.37 5.34
N ASN A 32 8.80 27.41 4.54
CA ASN A 32 9.00 28.77 5.01
C ASN A 32 7.87 29.75 4.62
N GLY A 33 6.98 29.34 3.70
CA GLY A 33 5.82 30.12 3.27
C GLY A 33 6.13 31.19 2.23
N ASP A 34 7.17 31.04 1.43
CA ASP A 34 7.54 31.98 0.38
C ASP A 34 6.98 31.66 -1.00
N GLY A 35 6.43 30.46 -1.19
CA GLY A 35 5.84 29.96 -2.44
C GLY A 35 6.74 29.00 -3.22
N VAL A 36 7.90 28.68 -2.70
CA VAL A 36 8.87 27.75 -3.28
C VAL A 36 9.15 26.64 -2.26
N GLY A 37 9.16 25.41 -2.69
CA GLY A 37 9.53 24.28 -1.82
C GLY A 37 11.00 24.37 -1.35
N ASP A 38 11.25 23.87 -0.14
CA ASP A 38 12.55 23.98 0.49
C ASP A 38 12.95 22.72 1.30
N PHE A 39 14.19 22.66 1.78
CA PHE A 39 14.66 21.56 2.61
C PHE A 39 13.92 21.42 3.95
N GLN A 40 13.35 22.49 4.49
CA GLN A 40 12.55 22.43 5.71
C GLN A 40 11.22 21.73 5.45
N GLY A 41 10.57 22.05 4.34
CA GLY A 41 9.35 21.40 3.90
C GLY A 41 9.58 19.92 3.60
N LEU A 42 10.65 19.61 2.83
CA LEU A 42 11.01 18.21 2.54
C LEU A 42 11.32 17.42 3.81
N LEU A 43 12.06 18.02 4.77
CA LEU A 43 12.33 17.39 6.07
C LEU A 43 11.03 17.00 6.80
N GLY A 44 10.00 17.84 6.74
CA GLY A 44 8.69 17.57 7.32
C GLY A 44 7.92 16.45 6.63
N LYS A 45 8.31 16.10 5.40
CA LYS A 45 7.65 15.08 4.57
C LYS A 45 8.43 13.76 4.45
N LEU A 46 9.61 13.63 5.07
CA LEU A 46 10.37 12.36 5.04
C LEU A 46 9.59 11.18 5.63
N GLY A 47 8.74 11.44 6.64
CA GLY A 47 7.86 10.43 7.21
C GLY A 47 6.86 9.86 6.19
N TYR A 48 6.32 10.69 5.31
CA TYR A 48 5.47 10.26 4.20
C TYR A 48 6.22 9.35 3.23
N LEU A 49 7.44 9.71 2.84
CA LEU A 49 8.26 8.91 1.93
C LEU A 49 8.61 7.55 2.53
N LYS A 50 8.93 7.52 3.82
CA LYS A 50 9.16 6.26 4.54
C LYS A 50 7.90 5.40 4.61
N ASP A 51 6.75 5.99 4.85
CA ASP A 51 5.45 5.31 4.92
C ASP A 51 4.98 4.83 3.53
N LEU A 52 5.30 5.56 2.46
CA LEU A 52 5.10 5.11 1.08
C LEU A 52 5.90 3.81 0.79
N GLY A 53 7.01 3.61 1.48
CA GLY A 53 7.83 2.42 1.40
C GLY A 53 9.05 2.54 0.49
N VAL A 54 9.31 3.70 -0.10
CA VAL A 54 10.52 3.96 -0.91
C VAL A 54 11.78 3.87 -0.04
N THR A 55 12.91 3.58 -0.66
CA THR A 55 14.17 3.33 0.04
C THR A 55 15.26 4.34 -0.30
N ALA A 56 15.07 5.07 -1.38
CA ALA A 56 15.97 6.13 -1.80
C ALA A 56 15.19 7.34 -2.33
N ILE A 57 15.75 8.52 -2.16
CA ILE A 57 15.24 9.80 -2.67
C ILE A 57 16.24 10.32 -3.66
N TRP A 58 15.81 10.62 -4.87
CA TRP A 58 16.61 11.35 -5.85
C TRP A 58 16.14 12.79 -5.89
N LEU A 59 17.06 13.70 -5.51
CA LEU A 59 16.85 15.13 -5.49
C LEU A 59 17.34 15.75 -6.81
N LEU A 60 16.44 16.38 -7.54
CA LEU A 60 16.77 17.19 -8.71
C LEU A 60 17.67 18.38 -8.32
N PRO A 61 18.33 19.08 -9.27
CA PRO A 61 19.35 20.07 -8.97
C PRO A 61 18.91 21.13 -7.96
N PHE A 62 19.70 21.33 -6.93
CA PHE A 62 19.44 22.29 -5.86
C PHE A 62 20.59 23.29 -5.65
N TYR A 63 21.54 23.29 -6.54
CA TYR A 63 22.68 24.19 -6.53
C TYR A 63 22.27 25.62 -6.92
N PRO A 64 23.10 26.63 -6.59
CA PRO A 64 22.93 27.97 -7.16
C PRO A 64 22.83 27.92 -8.68
N SER A 65 21.80 28.51 -9.22
CA SER A 65 21.51 28.52 -10.64
C SER A 65 20.67 29.75 -10.98
N PRO A 66 20.81 30.34 -12.15
CA PRO A 66 19.86 31.31 -12.69
C PRO A 66 18.47 30.74 -12.96
N LEU A 67 18.31 29.41 -12.87
CA LEU A 67 17.06 28.66 -13.10
C LEU A 67 16.48 28.84 -14.52
N ARG A 68 17.36 29.02 -15.53
CA ARG A 68 16.92 29.09 -16.93
C ARG A 68 16.67 27.73 -17.54
N ASP A 69 17.20 26.67 -16.93
CA ASP A 69 16.90 25.28 -17.19
C ASP A 69 16.70 24.53 -15.86
N ASP A 70 15.80 25.05 -15.05
CA ASP A 70 15.29 24.43 -13.82
C ASP A 70 16.35 23.91 -12.83
N GLY A 71 17.55 24.49 -12.88
CA GLY A 71 18.68 24.13 -12.01
C GLY A 71 19.78 23.32 -12.69
N TYR A 72 19.57 22.85 -13.92
CA TYR A 72 20.59 22.16 -14.72
C TYR A 72 21.68 23.13 -15.25
N ASP A 73 21.44 24.42 -15.17
CA ASP A 73 22.43 25.49 -15.42
C ASP A 73 23.14 25.90 -14.10
N ILE A 74 24.03 25.03 -13.59
CA ILE A 74 24.69 25.19 -12.29
C ILE A 74 25.72 26.34 -12.32
N ALA A 75 25.60 27.24 -11.35
CA ALA A 75 26.53 28.38 -11.19
C ALA A 75 27.54 28.17 -10.03
N ASP A 76 27.32 27.23 -9.13
CA ASP A 76 28.25 26.87 -8.05
C ASP A 76 27.94 25.45 -7.54
N TYR A 77 28.90 24.54 -7.58
CA TYR A 77 28.75 23.16 -7.15
C TYR A 77 28.88 22.94 -5.62
N TYR A 78 29.33 23.92 -4.85
CA TYR A 78 29.69 23.75 -3.44
C TYR A 78 28.72 24.36 -2.46
N THR A 79 27.70 25.04 -2.96
CA THR A 79 26.67 25.65 -2.13
C THR A 79 25.26 25.25 -2.57
N ILE A 80 24.25 25.76 -1.89
CA ILE A 80 22.85 25.48 -2.13
C ILE A 80 22.15 26.75 -2.56
N ASN A 81 21.22 26.63 -3.51
CA ASN A 81 20.35 27.73 -3.91
C ASN A 81 19.60 28.26 -2.68
N THR A 82 19.71 29.56 -2.45
CA THR A 82 19.15 30.22 -1.26
C THR A 82 17.64 30.07 -1.14
N SER A 83 16.93 29.87 -2.27
CA SER A 83 15.49 29.59 -2.27
C SER A 83 15.15 28.25 -1.66
N TYR A 84 16.07 27.27 -1.67
CA TYR A 84 15.85 25.95 -1.11
C TYR A 84 16.41 25.80 0.31
N GLY A 85 17.20 26.75 0.76
CA GLY A 85 17.79 26.77 2.09
C GLY A 85 19.31 26.88 2.10
N ASN A 86 20.00 26.09 2.93
CA ASN A 86 21.44 26.18 3.13
C ASN A 86 22.05 24.81 3.51
N ILE A 87 23.39 24.73 3.48
CA ILE A 87 24.15 23.51 3.81
C ILE A 87 23.80 22.90 5.18
N ARG A 88 23.46 23.73 6.18
CA ARG A 88 23.06 23.22 7.50
C ARG A 88 21.73 22.47 7.43
N GLN A 89 20.77 22.99 6.68
CA GLN A 89 19.45 22.35 6.48
C GLN A 89 19.61 21.06 5.67
N PHE A 90 20.46 21.06 4.64
CA PHE A 90 20.76 19.86 3.87
C PHE A 90 21.42 18.76 4.72
N ARG A 91 22.39 19.10 5.57
CA ARG A 91 23.00 18.13 6.51
C ARG A 91 21.96 17.58 7.49
N LYS A 92 21.00 18.40 7.93
CA LYS A 92 19.90 17.94 8.78
C LYS A 92 18.98 16.98 8.04
N LEU A 93 18.68 17.27 6.76
CA LEU A 93 17.89 16.39 5.89
C LEU A 93 18.59 15.03 5.71
N LEU A 94 19.88 15.00 5.36
CA LEU A 94 20.66 13.77 5.22
C LEU A 94 20.64 12.93 6.50
N LYS A 95 20.91 13.55 7.65
CA LYS A 95 20.89 12.86 8.95
C LYS A 95 19.53 12.24 9.24
N GLU A 96 18.44 12.94 8.96
CA GLU A 96 17.09 12.45 9.23
C GLU A 96 16.67 11.39 8.19
N ALA A 97 17.02 11.55 6.92
CA ALA A 97 16.80 10.54 5.89
C ALA A 97 17.51 9.22 6.26
N HIS A 98 18.78 9.28 6.65
CA HIS A 98 19.52 8.10 7.10
C HIS A 98 18.94 7.47 8.36
N ARG A 99 18.46 8.28 9.32
CA ARG A 99 17.76 7.78 10.51
C ARG A 99 16.52 6.97 10.14
N LEU A 100 15.84 7.37 9.06
CA LEU A 100 14.66 6.67 8.50
C LEU A 100 15.06 5.57 7.51
N GLN A 101 16.36 5.28 7.35
CA GLN A 101 16.88 4.30 6.38
C GLN A 101 16.55 4.66 4.92
N LEU A 102 16.49 5.95 4.60
CA LEU A 102 16.35 6.46 3.24
C LEU A 102 17.74 6.88 2.74
N LYS A 103 18.11 6.37 1.56
CA LYS A 103 19.29 6.81 0.83
C LYS A 103 18.99 8.13 0.11
N VAL A 104 20.01 8.95 -0.12
CA VAL A 104 19.86 10.22 -0.82
C VAL A 104 20.80 10.27 -2.02
N ILE A 105 20.20 10.36 -3.19
CA ILE A 105 20.89 10.53 -4.48
C ILE A 105 20.72 11.99 -4.88
N THR A 106 21.79 12.63 -5.33
CA THR A 106 21.76 14.00 -5.82
C THR A 106 22.10 14.06 -7.29
N GLU A 107 21.67 15.11 -7.93
CA GLU A 107 22.02 15.40 -9.30
C GLU A 107 23.50 15.85 -9.38
N LEU A 108 24.16 15.47 -10.46
CA LEU A 108 25.50 15.96 -10.77
C LEU A 108 25.61 16.23 -12.27
N VAL A 109 25.39 17.48 -12.64
CA VAL A 109 25.55 17.95 -14.01
C VAL A 109 27.03 18.19 -14.26
N ILE A 110 27.68 17.33 -15.01
CA ILE A 110 29.12 17.39 -15.29
C ILE A 110 29.47 17.72 -16.73
N ASN A 111 28.47 17.68 -17.64
CA ASN A 111 28.72 18.02 -19.06
C ASN A 111 28.95 19.52 -19.26
N HIS A 112 28.19 20.35 -18.57
CA HIS A 112 28.18 21.81 -18.75
C HIS A 112 28.00 22.56 -17.45
N THR A 113 28.14 23.87 -17.50
CA THR A 113 27.79 24.77 -16.38
C THR A 113 26.88 25.88 -16.87
N SER A 114 26.33 26.68 -15.95
CA SER A 114 25.75 27.97 -16.32
C SER A 114 26.78 28.89 -16.94
N ASP A 115 26.37 29.74 -17.87
CA ASP A 115 27.19 30.89 -18.34
C ASP A 115 27.54 31.86 -17.19
N GLN A 116 26.83 31.80 -16.05
CA GLN A 116 27.11 32.58 -14.84
C GLN A 116 28.13 31.91 -13.92
N HIS A 117 28.55 30.69 -14.20
CA HIS A 117 29.54 29.99 -13.38
C HIS A 117 30.87 30.74 -13.35
N PRO A 118 31.54 30.88 -12.18
CA PRO A 118 32.83 31.58 -12.07
C PRO A 118 33.91 31.03 -13.00
N TRP A 119 33.86 29.72 -13.34
CA TRP A 119 34.79 29.13 -14.29
C TRP A 119 34.58 29.72 -15.70
N PHE A 120 33.35 29.81 -16.18
CA PHE A 120 33.05 30.37 -17.49
C PHE A 120 33.37 31.86 -17.53
N GLN A 121 32.96 32.60 -16.49
CA GLN A 121 33.26 34.05 -16.39
C GLN A 121 34.76 34.39 -16.35
N ARG A 122 35.59 33.47 -15.85
CA ARG A 122 37.06 33.60 -15.93
C ARG A 122 37.59 33.12 -17.28
N ALA A 123 37.06 32.01 -17.82
CA ALA A 123 37.49 31.45 -19.10
C ALA A 123 37.29 32.45 -20.23
N ARG A 124 36.11 33.09 -20.33
CA ARG A 124 35.82 34.07 -21.39
C ARG A 124 36.75 35.28 -21.44
N LYS A 125 37.30 35.64 -20.27
CA LYS A 125 38.24 36.78 -20.11
C LYS A 125 39.73 36.37 -20.17
N ALA A 126 40.01 35.08 -20.12
CA ALA A 126 41.36 34.57 -20.15
C ALA A 126 41.95 34.57 -21.56
N SER A 127 43.27 34.61 -21.66
CA SER A 127 43.96 34.54 -22.94
C SER A 127 43.73 33.21 -23.64
N LYS A 128 43.55 33.23 -24.93
CA LYS A 128 43.44 32.03 -25.78
C LYS A 128 44.61 31.07 -25.51
N GLY A 129 44.28 29.77 -25.34
CA GLY A 129 45.22 28.68 -25.04
C GLY A 129 45.75 28.66 -23.61
N SER A 130 45.26 29.54 -22.70
CA SER A 130 45.60 29.46 -21.27
C SER A 130 44.79 28.33 -20.56
N PRO A 131 45.33 27.74 -19.48
CA PRO A 131 44.62 26.70 -18.75
C PRO A 131 43.18 27.10 -18.25
N LEU A 132 43.01 28.41 -18.00
CA LEU A 132 41.67 28.91 -17.60
C LEU A 132 40.69 28.99 -18.79
N ARG A 133 41.20 29.38 -20.00
CA ARG A 133 40.41 29.40 -21.22
C ARG A 133 39.92 27.98 -21.53
N GLU A 134 40.85 27.03 -21.48
CA GLU A 134 40.63 25.64 -21.83
C GLU A 134 39.73 24.84 -20.84
N TYR A 135 39.08 25.52 -19.90
CA TYR A 135 38.02 24.88 -19.08
C TYR A 135 36.78 24.57 -19.92
N TYR A 136 36.54 25.30 -21.03
CA TYR A 136 35.42 25.11 -21.93
C TYR A 136 35.90 24.86 -23.35
N VAL A 137 34.99 24.39 -24.18
CA VAL A 137 35.32 24.10 -25.59
C VAL A 137 35.10 25.35 -26.42
N TRP A 138 36.18 25.81 -27.10
CA TRP A 138 36.19 27.03 -27.90
C TRP A 138 36.62 26.75 -29.34
N SER A 139 36.12 27.55 -30.31
CA SER A 139 36.55 27.51 -31.70
C SER A 139 36.46 28.91 -32.33
N ASP A 140 37.36 29.14 -33.29
CA ASP A 140 37.28 30.30 -34.21
C ASP A 140 36.33 30.00 -35.38
N ASP A 141 36.05 28.72 -35.63
CA ASP A 141 35.21 28.24 -36.75
C ASP A 141 33.91 27.60 -36.20
N PRO A 142 32.74 28.19 -36.44
CA PRO A 142 31.46 27.63 -36.04
C PRO A 142 31.01 26.42 -36.88
N ALA A 143 31.73 26.06 -37.95
CA ALA A 143 31.45 24.85 -38.76
C ALA A 143 32.12 23.59 -38.17
N LYS A 144 32.97 23.74 -37.12
CA LYS A 144 33.53 22.58 -36.41
C LYS A 144 32.46 21.73 -35.78
N TYR A 145 32.63 20.41 -35.76
CA TYR A 145 31.66 19.44 -35.22
C TYR A 145 30.29 19.47 -35.90
N LYS A 146 30.21 19.75 -37.20
CA LYS A 146 28.99 19.91 -37.99
C LYS A 146 28.10 18.65 -38.03
N ASP A 147 28.69 17.47 -37.76
CA ASP A 147 27.99 16.19 -37.79
C ASP A 147 27.25 15.92 -36.44
N VAL A 148 27.42 16.79 -35.46
CA VAL A 148 26.79 16.68 -34.15
C VAL A 148 25.39 17.27 -34.18
N ARG A 149 24.38 16.47 -33.85
CA ARG A 149 22.98 16.89 -33.81
C ARG A 149 22.70 17.96 -32.74
N ILE A 150 21.71 18.80 -32.98
CA ILE A 150 21.14 19.71 -31.99
C ILE A 150 20.11 18.94 -31.18
N ILE A 151 20.21 18.96 -29.85
CA ILE A 151 19.29 18.22 -28.95
C ILE A 151 17.98 19.01 -28.78
N PHE A 152 18.06 20.27 -28.40
CA PHE A 152 16.89 21.12 -28.18
C PHE A 152 16.49 21.88 -29.46
N GLN A 153 16.00 21.13 -30.45
CA GLN A 153 15.67 21.62 -31.80
C GLN A 153 14.58 22.73 -31.79
N ASP A 154 13.70 22.73 -30.76
CA ASP A 154 12.66 23.75 -30.66
C ASP A 154 13.19 25.09 -30.15
N PHE A 155 14.41 25.14 -29.61
CA PHE A 155 14.98 26.32 -28.96
C PHE A 155 16.29 26.79 -29.55
N GLU A 156 17.13 25.89 -30.06
CA GLU A 156 18.46 26.18 -30.55
C GLU A 156 18.61 25.87 -32.05
N VAL A 157 19.43 26.69 -32.73
CA VAL A 157 19.70 26.56 -34.18
C VAL A 157 21.14 26.17 -34.48
N SER A 158 22.02 26.17 -33.46
CA SER A 158 23.43 25.84 -33.54
C SER A 158 23.91 25.34 -32.19
N ASN A 159 24.94 24.47 -32.18
CA ASN A 159 25.67 24.10 -30.96
C ASN A 159 26.84 25.09 -30.67
N TRP A 160 27.00 26.12 -31.45
CA TRP A 160 28.02 27.16 -31.25
C TRP A 160 27.38 28.53 -31.01
N MET A 161 27.90 29.24 -29.98
CA MET A 161 27.48 30.60 -29.65
C MET A 161 28.68 31.53 -29.60
N TRP A 162 28.59 32.67 -30.25
CA TRP A 162 29.62 33.69 -30.24
C TRP A 162 29.68 34.41 -28.87
N ASP A 163 30.90 34.55 -28.33
CA ASP A 163 31.16 35.29 -27.10
C ASP A 163 31.98 36.56 -27.38
N GLU A 164 31.39 37.71 -27.05
CA GLU A 164 32.01 39.02 -27.34
C GLU A 164 33.28 39.28 -26.49
N ASP A 165 33.32 38.79 -25.24
CA ASP A 165 34.47 38.96 -24.38
C ASP A 165 35.64 38.06 -24.82
N ALA A 166 35.32 36.82 -25.18
CA ALA A 166 36.29 35.83 -25.64
C ALA A 166 36.73 36.02 -27.08
N GLN A 167 35.96 36.72 -27.91
CA GLN A 167 36.14 36.84 -29.37
C GLN A 167 36.33 35.47 -30.04
N GLN A 168 35.53 34.47 -29.58
CA GLN A 168 35.49 33.12 -30.08
C GLN A 168 34.08 32.55 -29.91
N TYR A 169 33.80 31.46 -30.59
CA TYR A 169 32.62 30.64 -30.33
C TYR A 169 32.91 29.66 -29.20
N TYR A 170 31.95 29.49 -28.25
CA TYR A 170 31.96 28.39 -27.31
C TYR A 170 30.95 27.36 -27.69
N TRP A 171 31.23 26.11 -27.36
CA TRP A 171 30.37 24.97 -27.58
C TRP A 171 29.31 24.83 -26.52
N HIS A 172 28.10 24.47 -26.89
CA HIS A 172 27.01 24.08 -26.00
C HIS A 172 26.23 22.99 -26.66
N ARG A 173 26.03 21.86 -25.96
CA ARG A 173 25.28 20.73 -26.47
C ARG A 173 23.77 20.91 -26.25
N PHE A 174 23.42 21.65 -25.21
CA PHE A 174 22.06 21.95 -24.77
C PHE A 174 21.75 23.43 -25.07
N PHE A 175 21.31 24.18 -24.06
CA PHE A 175 20.99 25.59 -24.27
C PHE A 175 22.30 26.46 -24.41
N ARG A 176 22.20 27.52 -25.16
CA ARG A 176 23.32 28.53 -25.32
C ARG A 176 23.82 29.10 -24.02
N HIS A 177 23.03 29.03 -22.93
CA HIS A 177 23.46 29.48 -21.60
C HIS A 177 24.09 28.37 -20.75
N GLN A 178 24.33 27.21 -21.35
CA GLN A 178 24.98 26.06 -20.75
C GLN A 178 26.24 25.67 -21.52
N PRO A 179 27.34 26.44 -21.38
CA PRO A 179 28.59 26.14 -22.05
C PRO A 179 29.19 24.82 -21.58
N ASP A 180 29.61 23.97 -22.51
CA ASP A 180 30.15 22.64 -22.22
C ASP A 180 31.58 22.71 -21.68
N LEU A 181 31.83 21.88 -20.65
CA LEU A 181 33.15 21.70 -20.06
C LEU A 181 34.10 20.93 -21.00
N ASN A 182 35.35 21.32 -21.05
CA ASN A 182 36.35 20.65 -21.87
C ASN A 182 37.04 19.52 -21.11
N TYR A 183 36.62 18.30 -21.31
CA TYR A 183 37.20 17.12 -20.64
C TYR A 183 38.60 16.72 -21.17
N ASP A 184 39.07 17.27 -22.27
CA ASP A 184 40.49 17.15 -22.66
C ASP A 184 41.43 17.87 -21.67
N ASN A 185 40.88 18.77 -20.88
CA ASN A 185 41.62 19.45 -19.82
C ASN A 185 41.61 18.62 -18.51
N PRO A 186 42.77 18.10 -18.07
CA PRO A 186 42.80 17.32 -16.81
C PRO A 186 42.30 18.07 -15.58
N LEU A 187 42.42 19.41 -15.55
CA LEU A 187 41.96 20.23 -14.44
C LEU A 187 40.41 20.15 -14.28
N VAL A 188 39.69 20.03 -15.38
CA VAL A 188 38.23 19.83 -15.36
C VAL A 188 37.89 18.50 -14.71
N GLN A 189 38.60 17.42 -15.11
CA GLN A 189 38.39 16.09 -14.52
C GLN A 189 38.69 16.11 -13.00
N GLU A 190 39.75 16.79 -12.58
CA GLU A 190 40.12 16.93 -11.15
C GLU A 190 39.06 17.72 -10.36
N GLU A 191 38.48 18.77 -10.95
CA GLU A 191 37.40 19.53 -10.29
C GLU A 191 36.15 18.66 -10.09
N VAL A 192 35.78 17.82 -11.05
CA VAL A 192 34.66 16.87 -10.89
C VAL A 192 34.90 15.91 -9.72
N PHE A 193 36.12 15.38 -9.57
CA PHE A 193 36.45 14.53 -8.44
C PHE A 193 36.35 15.26 -7.10
N LYS A 194 36.79 16.53 -7.04
CA LYS A 194 36.65 17.36 -5.83
C LYS A 194 35.18 17.64 -5.46
N ILE A 195 34.33 17.85 -6.45
CA ILE A 195 32.90 18.04 -6.23
C ILE A 195 32.28 16.76 -5.61
N ILE A 196 32.60 15.60 -6.17
CA ILE A 196 32.14 14.31 -5.65
C ILE A 196 32.64 14.09 -4.22
N ASP A 197 33.93 14.32 -3.98
CA ASP A 197 34.54 14.23 -2.64
C ASP A 197 33.80 15.11 -1.63
N TYR A 198 33.47 16.33 -2.00
CA TYR A 198 32.76 17.27 -1.13
C TYR A 198 31.40 16.76 -0.69
N TRP A 199 30.59 16.26 -1.63
CA TRP A 199 29.23 15.79 -1.33
C TRP A 199 29.20 14.41 -0.67
N CYS A 200 30.12 13.50 -1.06
CA CYS A 200 30.28 12.20 -0.39
C CYS A 200 30.72 12.38 1.08
N ASN A 201 31.67 13.28 1.35
CA ASN A 201 32.05 13.59 2.73
C ASN A 201 30.90 14.21 3.55
N MET A 202 29.92 14.78 2.90
CA MET A 202 28.70 15.28 3.57
C MET A 202 27.71 14.17 3.89
N GLY A 203 27.79 13.02 3.20
CA GLY A 203 26.95 11.85 3.42
C GLY A 203 25.95 11.56 2.30
N VAL A 204 26.17 12.09 1.10
CA VAL A 204 25.37 11.72 -0.09
C VAL A 204 25.66 10.28 -0.45
N ASP A 205 24.61 9.49 -0.76
CA ASP A 205 24.71 8.06 -1.05
C ASP A 205 24.89 7.75 -2.54
N GLY A 206 24.69 8.72 -3.41
CA GLY A 206 24.85 8.52 -4.84
C GLY A 206 24.61 9.76 -5.68
N PHE A 207 24.99 9.67 -6.93
CA PHE A 207 24.82 10.72 -7.93
C PHE A 207 24.14 10.20 -9.18
N ARG A 208 23.18 10.95 -9.69
CA ARG A 208 22.73 10.81 -11.07
C ARG A 208 23.60 11.72 -11.92
N LEU A 209 24.32 11.14 -12.86
CA LEU A 209 25.22 11.85 -13.76
C LEU A 209 24.44 12.26 -15.00
N ASP A 210 24.23 13.57 -15.12
CA ASP A 210 23.51 14.18 -16.20
C ASP A 210 24.32 14.13 -17.50
N ALA A 211 23.69 13.79 -18.61
CA ALA A 211 24.21 13.96 -19.96
C ALA A 211 25.62 13.36 -20.23
N VAL A 212 25.92 12.21 -19.61
CA VAL A 212 27.26 11.58 -19.73
C VAL A 212 27.69 11.19 -21.13
N PRO A 213 26.83 10.92 -22.14
CA PRO A 213 27.29 10.60 -23.50
C PRO A 213 28.03 11.73 -24.19
N TYR A 214 27.93 12.96 -23.73
CA TYR A 214 28.32 14.17 -24.44
C TYR A 214 29.57 14.86 -23.90
N LEU A 215 30.37 14.18 -23.06
CA LEU A 215 31.51 14.80 -22.35
C LEU A 215 32.68 15.18 -23.24
N PHE A 216 32.80 14.63 -24.43
CA PHE A 216 33.88 14.87 -25.36
C PHE A 216 33.37 15.16 -26.76
N GLU A 217 34.03 16.05 -27.47
CA GLU A 217 33.77 16.36 -28.88
C GLU A 217 34.96 15.93 -29.77
N ARG A 218 34.64 15.26 -30.89
CA ARG A 218 35.65 14.86 -31.90
C ARG A 218 35.14 15.15 -33.30
N GLU A 219 36.01 15.74 -34.11
CA GLU A 219 35.69 16.02 -35.51
C GLU A 219 35.43 14.72 -36.27
N GLY A 220 34.37 14.72 -37.09
CA GLY A 220 33.95 13.55 -37.91
C GLY A 220 33.24 12.47 -37.10
N THR A 221 32.78 12.80 -35.89
CA THR A 221 31.91 11.93 -35.07
C THR A 221 30.58 12.63 -34.75
N ASN A 222 29.62 11.88 -34.22
CA ASN A 222 28.38 12.46 -33.71
C ASN A 222 28.51 13.09 -32.32
N GLY A 223 29.72 13.04 -31.68
CA GLY A 223 29.97 13.53 -30.35
C GLY A 223 29.24 12.76 -29.23
N GLU A 224 28.95 11.49 -29.44
CA GLU A 224 28.22 10.63 -28.50
C GLU A 224 28.98 9.30 -28.31
N ASN A 225 29.00 8.76 -27.09
CA ASN A 225 29.56 7.44 -26.73
C ASN A 225 31.04 7.29 -27.11
N LEU A 226 31.81 8.36 -27.01
CA LEU A 226 33.22 8.32 -27.40
C LEU A 226 34.05 7.47 -26.42
N PRO A 227 35.12 6.80 -26.92
CA PRO A 227 35.99 5.98 -26.04
C PRO A 227 36.59 6.77 -24.86
N GLU A 228 36.84 8.08 -25.07
CA GLU A 228 37.35 8.97 -24.02
C GLU A 228 36.35 9.17 -22.89
N THR A 229 35.03 9.19 -23.20
CA THR A 229 33.97 9.26 -22.20
C THR A 229 34.01 8.01 -21.30
N HIS A 230 34.06 6.82 -21.89
CA HIS A 230 34.18 5.56 -21.13
C HIS A 230 35.50 5.51 -20.32
N ALA A 231 36.61 5.96 -20.86
CA ALA A 231 37.86 6.02 -20.13
C ALA A 231 37.79 6.99 -18.93
N PHE A 232 37.07 8.08 -19.04
CA PHE A 232 36.81 9.00 -17.94
C PHE A 232 35.89 8.35 -16.87
N LEU A 233 34.80 7.71 -17.26
CA LEU A 233 33.90 7.06 -16.36
C LEU A 233 34.58 5.93 -15.56
N LYS A 234 35.50 5.18 -16.16
CA LYS A 234 36.32 4.20 -15.42
C LYS A 234 37.19 4.83 -14.34
N LYS A 235 37.82 5.99 -14.66
CA LYS A 235 38.59 6.75 -13.67
C LYS A 235 37.69 7.27 -12.54
N LEU A 236 36.51 7.77 -12.89
CA LEU A 236 35.52 8.29 -11.94
C LEU A 236 35.04 7.18 -11.03
N ARG A 237 34.63 6.03 -11.59
CA ARG A 237 34.20 4.87 -10.84
C ARG A 237 35.28 4.39 -9.86
N LYS A 238 36.52 4.25 -10.36
CA LYS A 238 37.62 3.83 -9.50
C LYS A 238 37.83 4.82 -8.35
N HIS A 239 37.79 6.13 -8.62
CA HIS A 239 37.92 7.15 -7.58
C HIS A 239 36.87 7.03 -6.49
N VAL A 240 35.60 6.79 -6.89
CA VAL A 240 34.48 6.64 -5.97
C VAL A 240 34.60 5.37 -5.16
N ASP A 241 34.86 4.22 -5.79
CA ASP A 241 34.97 2.93 -5.09
C ASP A 241 36.13 2.89 -4.08
N ASP A 242 37.29 3.48 -4.46
CA ASP A 242 38.47 3.52 -3.59
C ASP A 242 38.25 4.42 -2.35
N ARG A 243 37.45 5.47 -2.43
CA ARG A 243 37.30 6.47 -1.37
C ARG A 243 35.96 6.42 -0.64
N PHE A 244 34.89 6.06 -1.34
CA PHE A 244 33.51 6.10 -0.86
C PHE A 244 32.74 4.83 -1.27
N PRO A 245 33.17 3.63 -0.84
CA PRO A 245 32.57 2.38 -1.28
C PRO A 245 31.06 2.33 -0.99
N GLY A 246 30.27 1.91 -1.97
CA GLY A 246 28.83 1.85 -1.91
C GLY A 246 28.13 3.15 -2.33
N THR A 247 28.85 4.16 -2.81
CA THR A 247 28.24 5.34 -3.44
C THR A 247 27.80 5.01 -4.86
N LEU A 248 26.56 5.26 -5.16
CA LEU A 248 25.94 5.00 -6.47
C LEU A 248 26.40 6.02 -7.52
N LEU A 249 26.76 5.55 -8.70
CA LEU A 249 26.82 6.33 -9.94
C LEU A 249 25.72 5.83 -10.87
N LEU A 250 24.72 6.66 -11.14
CA LEU A 250 23.57 6.40 -12.03
C LEU A 250 23.74 7.26 -13.29
N ALA A 251 24.05 6.65 -14.43
CA ALA A 251 24.21 7.37 -15.68
C ALA A 251 22.88 7.75 -16.32
N GLU A 252 22.82 8.91 -16.92
CA GLU A 252 21.82 9.24 -17.93
C GLU A 252 22.43 9.12 -19.32
N ALA A 253 22.19 7.97 -19.94
CA ALA A 253 22.55 7.70 -21.32
C ALA A 253 21.29 7.27 -22.10
N ASN A 254 20.63 8.25 -22.73
CA ASN A 254 19.46 8.01 -23.55
C ASN A 254 19.88 7.48 -24.93
N MET A 255 20.16 6.19 -24.99
CA MET A 255 20.70 5.48 -26.13
C MET A 255 19.93 4.18 -26.38
N TRP A 256 20.16 3.55 -27.54
CA TRP A 256 19.69 2.19 -27.80
C TRP A 256 20.30 1.20 -26.80
N PRO A 257 19.66 0.03 -26.55
CA PRO A 257 20.04 -0.85 -25.44
C PRO A 257 21.52 -1.26 -25.45
N GLU A 258 22.09 -1.52 -26.62
CA GLU A 258 23.50 -1.93 -26.77
C GLU A 258 24.45 -0.81 -26.36
N ASP A 259 24.24 0.41 -26.86
CA ASP A 259 25.06 1.59 -26.51
C ASP A 259 24.87 1.98 -25.04
N SER A 260 23.63 1.87 -24.56
CA SER A 260 23.30 2.17 -23.16
C SER A 260 23.97 1.18 -22.19
N ALA A 261 24.04 -0.11 -22.56
CA ALA A 261 24.73 -1.13 -21.78
C ALA A 261 26.25 -0.91 -21.69
N ALA A 262 26.85 -0.23 -22.68
CA ALA A 262 28.27 0.07 -22.65
C ALA A 262 28.71 0.93 -21.45
N TYR A 263 27.79 1.74 -20.87
CA TYR A 263 28.05 2.57 -19.69
C TYR A 263 28.21 1.80 -18.38
N PHE A 264 28.00 0.49 -18.39
CA PHE A 264 28.35 -0.39 -17.29
C PHE A 264 29.81 -0.86 -17.36
N GLY A 265 30.44 -0.83 -18.56
CA GLY A 265 31.74 -1.43 -18.80
C GLY A 265 31.74 -2.92 -18.41
N ASP A 266 32.83 -3.40 -17.84
CA ASP A 266 32.93 -4.71 -17.22
C ASP A 266 32.47 -4.69 -15.73
N GLY A 267 31.62 -3.74 -15.35
CA GLY A 267 31.25 -3.43 -13.97
C GLY A 267 32.16 -2.35 -13.35
N ASP A 268 32.93 -1.67 -14.17
CA ASP A 268 33.96 -0.70 -13.78
C ASP A 268 33.66 0.74 -14.25
N GLU A 269 32.44 0.99 -14.77
CA GLU A 269 31.92 2.31 -15.12
C GLU A 269 30.76 2.69 -14.18
N CYS A 270 29.57 2.97 -14.70
CA CYS A 270 28.46 3.32 -13.83
C CYS A 270 27.82 2.07 -13.18
N HIS A 271 27.31 2.22 -11.97
CA HIS A 271 26.57 1.15 -11.27
C HIS A 271 25.20 0.91 -11.88
N MET A 272 24.56 2.01 -12.29
CA MET A 272 23.23 2.01 -12.89
C MET A 272 23.20 2.89 -14.14
N ASN A 273 22.32 2.55 -15.07
CA ASN A 273 21.95 3.37 -16.19
C ASN A 273 20.44 3.25 -16.44
N TYR A 274 19.82 4.30 -16.96
CA TYR A 274 18.41 4.27 -17.32
C TYR A 274 18.18 3.41 -18.57
N HIS A 275 17.15 2.55 -18.51
CA HIS A 275 16.69 1.83 -19.69
C HIS A 275 15.63 2.67 -20.42
N PHE A 276 16.06 3.77 -21.08
CA PHE A 276 15.17 4.66 -21.81
C PHE A 276 14.31 3.94 -22.88
N PRO A 277 14.86 2.99 -23.66
CA PRO A 277 14.06 2.33 -24.70
C PRO A 277 12.85 1.55 -24.19
N VAL A 278 12.86 1.02 -22.96
CA VAL A 278 11.72 0.25 -22.44
C VAL A 278 10.54 1.13 -22.05
N MET A 279 10.82 2.37 -21.64
CA MET A 279 9.80 3.29 -21.14
C MET A 279 8.70 3.57 -22.18
N PRO A 280 8.97 4.11 -23.40
CA PRO A 280 7.93 4.35 -24.39
C PRO A 280 7.25 3.05 -24.83
N ARG A 281 7.97 1.91 -24.83
CA ARG A 281 7.43 0.62 -25.25
C ARG A 281 6.40 0.03 -24.29
N MET A 282 6.48 0.35 -23.00
CA MET A 282 5.41 0.02 -22.05
C MET A 282 4.09 0.74 -22.42
N PHE A 283 4.18 2.02 -22.78
CA PHE A 283 3.02 2.80 -23.26
C PHE A 283 2.51 2.29 -24.60
N MET A 284 3.42 1.95 -25.53
CA MET A 284 3.05 1.38 -26.82
C MET A 284 2.32 0.05 -26.66
N ALA A 285 2.88 -0.88 -25.90
CA ALA A 285 2.31 -2.20 -25.67
C ALA A 285 0.88 -2.12 -25.11
N LEU A 286 0.64 -1.23 -24.15
CA LEU A 286 -0.69 -1.01 -23.58
C LEU A 286 -1.66 -0.41 -24.61
N GLN A 287 -1.21 0.53 -25.44
CA GLN A 287 -2.05 1.20 -26.42
C GLN A 287 -2.33 0.33 -27.65
N MET A 288 -1.36 -0.45 -28.08
CA MET A 288 -1.48 -1.43 -29.17
C MET A 288 -2.22 -2.69 -28.73
N GLU A 289 -2.36 -2.91 -27.42
CA GLU A 289 -2.86 -4.15 -26.83
C GLU A 289 -2.04 -5.37 -27.30
N ASP A 290 -0.72 -5.21 -27.35
CA ASP A 290 0.21 -6.25 -27.83
C ASP A 290 1.50 -6.21 -27.01
N ARG A 291 2.03 -7.41 -26.68
CA ARG A 291 3.27 -7.55 -25.91
C ARG A 291 4.53 -7.26 -26.72
N TYR A 292 4.45 -7.32 -28.05
CA TYR A 292 5.61 -7.24 -28.93
C TYR A 292 6.57 -6.07 -28.62
N PRO A 293 6.11 -4.82 -28.37
CA PRO A 293 7.04 -3.74 -28.10
C PRO A 293 7.92 -3.99 -26.86
N ILE A 294 7.40 -4.68 -25.85
CA ILE A 294 8.16 -5.01 -24.62
C ILE A 294 9.08 -6.20 -24.87
N THR A 295 8.59 -7.26 -25.49
CA THR A 295 9.42 -8.46 -25.75
C THR A 295 10.57 -8.15 -26.70
N ASP A 296 10.31 -7.42 -27.77
CA ASP A 296 11.29 -7.01 -28.77
C ASP A 296 12.44 -6.19 -28.16
N ILE A 297 12.15 -5.21 -27.32
CA ILE A 297 13.21 -4.38 -26.72
C ILE A 297 14.05 -5.14 -25.71
N PHE A 298 13.46 -6.09 -24.96
CA PHE A 298 14.22 -6.92 -24.05
C PHE A 298 15.08 -7.97 -24.79
N ASP A 299 14.62 -8.46 -25.95
CA ASP A 299 15.43 -9.34 -26.81
C ASP A 299 16.65 -8.59 -27.39
N GLN A 300 16.56 -7.27 -27.57
CA GLN A 300 17.67 -6.41 -27.99
C GLN A 300 18.55 -5.93 -26.82
N THR A 301 18.13 -6.15 -25.57
CA THR A 301 18.86 -5.66 -24.38
C THR A 301 19.97 -6.65 -24.00
N PRO A 302 21.24 -6.24 -24.02
CA PRO A 302 22.35 -7.12 -23.65
C PRO A 302 22.32 -7.47 -22.15
N ALA A 303 22.94 -8.61 -21.83
CA ALA A 303 23.24 -8.91 -20.43
C ALA A 303 24.22 -7.89 -19.86
N ILE A 304 24.00 -7.50 -18.61
CA ILE A 304 24.84 -6.54 -17.90
C ILE A 304 25.64 -7.23 -16.77
N PRO A 305 26.76 -6.66 -16.30
CA PRO A 305 27.50 -7.21 -15.18
C PRO A 305 26.60 -7.39 -13.95
N HIS A 306 26.82 -8.46 -13.18
CA HIS A 306 26.02 -8.80 -12.00
C HIS A 306 26.03 -7.73 -10.89
N THR A 307 27.08 -6.90 -10.84
CA THR A 307 27.20 -5.75 -9.94
C THR A 307 26.44 -4.52 -10.41
N CYS A 308 25.89 -4.54 -11.62
CA CYS A 308 25.18 -3.43 -12.24
C CYS A 308 23.65 -3.63 -12.23
N GLN A 309 22.90 -2.58 -12.51
CA GLN A 309 21.45 -2.63 -12.57
C GLN A 309 20.88 -1.56 -13.51
N TRP A 310 19.84 -1.90 -14.26
CA TRP A 310 19.03 -0.93 -14.98
C TRP A 310 18.18 -0.10 -14.01
N ALA A 311 18.00 1.18 -14.31
CA ALA A 311 16.94 2.00 -13.73
C ALA A 311 15.78 2.08 -14.72
N ILE A 312 14.57 1.82 -14.27
CA ILE A 312 13.35 1.87 -15.09
C ILE A 312 12.36 2.85 -14.50
N PHE A 313 11.63 3.54 -15.34
CA PHE A 313 10.66 4.56 -14.93
C PHE A 313 9.52 4.66 -15.95
N LEU A 314 8.39 5.21 -15.53
CA LEU A 314 7.28 5.54 -16.44
C LEU A 314 7.32 7.02 -16.83
N ARG A 315 7.50 7.87 -15.85
CA ARG A 315 7.62 9.32 -16.02
C ARG A 315 8.72 9.87 -15.12
N ASN A 316 9.23 11.03 -15.50
CA ASN A 316 10.22 11.81 -14.76
C ASN A 316 9.89 13.31 -14.89
N HIS A 317 10.83 14.18 -14.53
CA HIS A 317 10.71 15.63 -14.61
C HIS A 317 10.77 16.21 -16.03
N ASP A 318 11.12 15.38 -17.02
CA ASP A 318 11.20 15.75 -18.43
C ASP A 318 10.00 15.24 -19.23
N GLU A 319 10.03 15.44 -20.54
CA GLU A 319 9.05 14.87 -21.46
C GLU A 319 9.11 13.34 -21.49
N LEU A 320 8.03 12.69 -21.88
CA LEU A 320 8.05 11.28 -22.31
C LEU A 320 8.88 11.23 -23.62
N THR A 321 10.19 11.01 -23.49
CA THR A 321 11.07 11.02 -24.65
C THR A 321 10.75 9.89 -25.63
N LEU A 322 10.75 10.21 -26.92
CA LEU A 322 10.53 9.29 -28.04
C LEU A 322 11.77 9.28 -28.95
N GLU A 323 12.95 9.53 -28.42
CA GLU A 323 14.20 9.50 -29.18
C GLU A 323 14.58 8.06 -29.55
N MET A 324 14.41 7.12 -28.60
CA MET A 324 14.81 5.71 -28.77
C MET A 324 13.65 4.83 -29.27
N VAL A 325 12.90 5.37 -30.21
CA VAL A 325 11.89 4.64 -31.00
C VAL A 325 12.08 4.98 -32.47
N THR A 326 11.54 4.13 -33.37
CA THR A 326 11.57 4.43 -34.81
C THR A 326 10.68 5.63 -35.16
N ASP A 327 10.84 6.21 -36.34
CA ASP A 327 10.02 7.33 -36.76
C ASP A 327 8.53 6.94 -36.88
N GLU A 328 8.24 5.72 -37.34
CA GLU A 328 6.88 5.17 -37.39
C GLU A 328 6.28 4.98 -36.01
N GLU A 329 7.06 4.48 -35.07
CA GLU A 329 6.65 4.34 -33.65
C GLU A 329 6.39 5.70 -33.03
N ARG A 330 7.25 6.69 -33.31
CA ARG A 330 7.10 8.06 -32.83
C ARG A 330 5.82 8.72 -33.33
N ASP A 331 5.56 8.59 -34.61
CA ASP A 331 4.35 9.12 -35.24
C ASP A 331 3.10 8.44 -34.68
N TYR A 332 3.16 7.14 -34.44
CA TYR A 332 2.10 6.41 -33.77
C TYR A 332 1.86 6.94 -32.35
N MET A 333 2.92 7.12 -31.56
CA MET A 333 2.81 7.63 -30.18
C MET A 333 2.22 9.04 -30.15
N TYR A 334 2.64 9.94 -31.04
CA TYR A 334 2.03 11.26 -31.17
C TYR A 334 0.55 11.17 -31.54
N LYS A 335 0.17 10.33 -32.50
CA LYS A 335 -1.22 10.16 -32.91
C LYS A 335 -2.13 9.71 -31.77
N VAL A 336 -1.65 8.83 -30.88
CA VAL A 336 -2.50 8.22 -29.84
C VAL A 336 -2.47 8.95 -28.49
N TYR A 337 -1.37 9.64 -28.16
CA TYR A 337 -1.19 10.29 -26.87
C TYR A 337 -1.23 11.82 -26.92
N VAL A 338 -0.96 12.45 -28.06
CA VAL A 338 -1.00 13.91 -28.21
C VAL A 338 -2.35 14.35 -28.80
N LYS A 339 -3.26 14.73 -27.93
CA LYS A 339 -4.56 15.29 -28.33
C LYS A 339 -4.46 16.78 -28.68
N ASP A 340 -3.62 17.51 -27.98
CA ASP A 340 -3.33 18.91 -28.20
C ASP A 340 -1.86 19.07 -28.65
N PRO A 341 -1.58 19.73 -29.78
CA PRO A 341 -0.22 19.96 -30.26
C PRO A 341 0.71 20.60 -29.22
N MET A 342 0.18 21.38 -28.29
CA MET A 342 0.95 21.99 -27.19
C MET A 342 1.55 20.97 -26.23
N ALA A 343 1.04 19.74 -26.19
CA ALA A 343 1.62 18.69 -25.39
C ALA A 343 2.90 18.08 -26.00
N ARG A 344 3.21 18.40 -27.27
CA ARG A 344 4.44 17.98 -27.93
C ARG A 344 5.57 18.94 -27.62
N ILE A 345 6.74 18.43 -27.31
CA ILE A 345 7.96 19.21 -27.11
C ILE A 345 9.17 18.36 -27.48
N ASN A 346 10.15 18.97 -28.16
CA ASN A 346 11.34 18.28 -28.71
C ASN A 346 10.93 16.98 -29.44
N LEU A 347 11.51 15.84 -29.09
CA LEU A 347 11.10 14.53 -29.59
C LEU A 347 10.27 13.75 -28.55
N GLY A 348 9.34 14.41 -27.81
CA GLY A 348 8.59 13.78 -26.75
C GLY A 348 7.24 14.40 -26.45
N ILE A 349 6.66 13.96 -25.34
CA ILE A 349 5.31 14.34 -24.89
C ILE A 349 5.37 14.81 -23.45
N ARG A 350 4.99 16.07 -23.17
CA ARG A 350 4.98 16.65 -21.82
C ARG A 350 3.66 16.41 -21.09
N HIS A 351 3.44 15.17 -20.70
CA HIS A 351 2.32 14.75 -19.86
C HIS A 351 2.79 13.85 -18.72
N ARG A 352 2.12 13.92 -17.59
CA ARG A 352 2.26 12.97 -16.49
C ARG A 352 1.56 11.65 -16.80
N LEU A 353 1.80 10.62 -15.97
CA LEU A 353 1.23 9.29 -16.14
C LEU A 353 -0.30 9.29 -16.18
N ALA A 354 -0.97 9.94 -15.23
CA ALA A 354 -2.43 9.92 -15.14
C ALA A 354 -3.11 10.56 -16.37
N PRO A 355 -2.68 11.74 -16.89
CA PRO A 355 -3.18 12.28 -18.15
C PRO A 355 -2.92 11.40 -19.36
N LEU A 356 -1.73 10.80 -19.49
CA LEU A 356 -1.44 9.85 -20.58
C LEU A 356 -2.41 8.67 -20.58
N MET A 357 -2.83 8.23 -19.41
CA MET A 357 -3.78 7.13 -19.24
C MET A 357 -5.25 7.59 -19.24
N ASN A 358 -5.54 8.86 -19.54
CA ASN A 358 -6.88 9.46 -19.45
C ASN A 358 -7.54 9.20 -18.10
N ASN A 359 -6.79 9.28 -17.01
CA ASN A 359 -7.20 8.99 -15.63
C ASN A 359 -7.84 7.60 -15.44
N ASN A 360 -7.52 6.64 -16.33
CA ASN A 360 -8.00 5.27 -16.21
C ASN A 360 -7.19 4.53 -15.15
N ARG A 361 -7.79 4.31 -14.00
CA ARG A 361 -7.18 3.67 -12.82
C ARG A 361 -6.53 2.33 -13.15
N ARG A 362 -7.20 1.45 -13.90
CA ARG A 362 -6.65 0.12 -14.25
C ARG A 362 -5.42 0.20 -15.13
N LYS A 363 -5.38 1.14 -16.08
CA LYS A 363 -4.20 1.36 -16.93
C LYS A 363 -3.03 1.92 -16.14
N ILE A 364 -3.28 2.86 -15.21
CA ILE A 364 -2.26 3.42 -14.32
C ILE A 364 -1.67 2.31 -13.45
N GLU A 365 -2.51 1.49 -12.85
CA GLU A 365 -2.07 0.36 -12.04
C GLU A 365 -1.29 -0.66 -12.85
N LEU A 366 -1.76 -1.02 -14.05
CA LEU A 366 -1.07 -1.98 -14.93
C LEU A 366 0.33 -1.50 -15.31
N LEU A 367 0.50 -0.23 -15.70
CA LEU A 367 1.83 0.30 -16.05
C LEU A 367 2.76 0.31 -14.82
N ASN A 368 2.28 0.74 -13.67
CA ASN A 368 3.05 0.65 -12.43
C ASN A 368 3.36 -0.81 -12.06
N TYR A 369 2.43 -1.73 -12.31
CA TYR A 369 2.67 -3.14 -12.08
C TYR A 369 3.81 -3.68 -12.95
N LEU A 370 3.87 -3.28 -14.22
CA LEU A 370 5.00 -3.56 -15.11
C LEU A 370 6.29 -2.92 -14.59
N LEU A 371 6.24 -1.65 -14.19
CA LEU A 371 7.38 -0.95 -13.59
C LEU A 371 7.97 -1.71 -12.39
N PHE A 372 7.12 -2.27 -11.55
CA PHE A 372 7.55 -3.03 -10.37
C PHE A 372 7.87 -4.50 -10.66
N SER A 373 7.59 -5.02 -11.88
CA SER A 373 7.80 -6.42 -12.25
C SER A 373 9.01 -6.64 -13.15
N LEU A 374 9.27 -5.71 -14.09
CA LEU A 374 10.34 -5.81 -15.09
C LEU A 374 11.72 -5.71 -14.42
N PRO A 375 12.78 -6.23 -15.08
CA PRO A 375 14.15 -6.12 -14.60
C PRO A 375 14.58 -4.66 -14.46
N GLY A 376 15.05 -4.31 -13.28
CA GLY A 376 15.54 -2.96 -13.00
C GLY A 376 15.05 -2.41 -11.67
N THR A 377 15.70 -1.36 -11.23
CA THR A 377 15.30 -0.57 -10.06
C THR A 377 14.25 0.45 -10.49
N PRO A 378 13.03 0.42 -9.91
CA PRO A 378 11.98 1.36 -10.27
C PRO A 378 12.26 2.75 -9.72
N VAL A 379 12.03 3.76 -10.56
CA VAL A 379 12.05 5.18 -10.20
C VAL A 379 10.63 5.71 -10.32
N LEU A 380 10.11 6.24 -9.22
CA LEU A 380 8.78 6.86 -9.11
C LEU A 380 8.93 8.38 -9.15
N TYR A 381 8.21 9.04 -10.01
CA TYR A 381 8.15 10.50 -10.04
C TYR A 381 7.11 11.02 -9.04
N TYR A 382 7.45 12.07 -8.28
CA TYR A 382 6.57 12.62 -7.24
C TYR A 382 5.16 12.93 -7.77
N GLY A 383 4.14 12.54 -7.01
CA GLY A 383 2.73 12.75 -7.35
C GLY A 383 2.12 11.67 -8.25
N ASP A 384 2.92 10.79 -8.89
CA ASP A 384 2.37 9.70 -9.70
C ASP A 384 1.67 8.66 -8.82
N GLU A 385 2.11 8.50 -7.57
CA GLU A 385 1.51 7.61 -6.57
C GLU A 385 0.08 8.02 -6.15
N ILE A 386 -0.31 9.28 -6.41
CA ILE A 386 -1.68 9.77 -6.18
C ILE A 386 -2.44 10.03 -7.49
N GLY A 387 -1.81 9.81 -8.64
CA GLY A 387 -2.41 10.10 -9.95
C GLY A 387 -2.51 11.60 -10.25
N MET A 388 -1.49 12.36 -9.87
CA MET A 388 -1.42 13.80 -10.12
C MET A 388 -1.46 14.12 -11.61
N GLY A 389 -2.18 15.16 -11.98
CA GLY A 389 -2.25 15.68 -13.35
C GLY A 389 -1.09 16.63 -13.69
N ASP A 390 -1.21 17.26 -14.86
CA ASP A 390 -0.25 18.25 -15.37
C ASP A 390 -0.95 19.47 -15.95
N ASN A 391 -0.15 20.46 -16.34
CA ASN A 391 -0.59 21.62 -17.08
C ASN A 391 0.36 21.89 -18.27
N PHE A 392 0.19 21.16 -19.33
CA PHE A 392 1.04 21.24 -20.53
C PHE A 392 0.98 22.58 -21.28
N TYR A 393 0.14 23.52 -20.88
CA TYR A 393 0.13 24.90 -21.40
C TYR A 393 1.22 25.79 -20.77
N LEU A 394 1.85 25.34 -19.67
CA LEU A 394 3.04 26.01 -19.13
C LEU A 394 4.23 25.85 -20.07
N GLY A 395 5.16 26.79 -20.01
CA GLY A 395 6.35 26.77 -20.86
C GLY A 395 7.25 25.56 -20.61
N ASP A 396 8.08 25.21 -21.57
CA ASP A 396 9.03 24.12 -21.50
C ASP A 396 8.42 22.85 -20.88
N ARG A 397 9.06 22.23 -19.89
CA ARG A 397 8.61 21.06 -19.13
C ARG A 397 7.94 21.42 -17.80
N ASP A 398 7.72 22.70 -17.53
CA ASP A 398 7.10 23.19 -16.27
C ASP A 398 5.75 22.55 -15.97
N GLY A 399 5.01 22.18 -17.02
CA GLY A 399 3.70 21.55 -16.87
C GLY A 399 3.68 20.27 -16.06
N VAL A 400 4.76 19.50 -16.06
CA VAL A 400 4.91 18.27 -15.26
C VAL A 400 5.64 18.50 -13.94
N ARG A 401 6.07 19.75 -13.64
CA ARG A 401 6.86 20.14 -12.46
C ARG A 401 6.07 20.99 -11.45
N THR A 402 4.75 20.93 -11.49
CA THR A 402 3.82 21.71 -10.65
C THR A 402 3.87 21.29 -9.18
N PRO A 403 3.42 22.15 -8.24
CA PRO A 403 3.42 21.85 -6.81
C PRO A 403 2.71 20.55 -6.45
N MET A 404 3.29 19.77 -5.53
CA MET A 404 2.70 18.52 -5.00
C MET A 404 1.37 18.80 -4.30
N GLN A 405 0.39 17.90 -4.49
CA GLN A 405 -0.96 18.01 -3.96
C GLN A 405 -1.09 17.23 -2.63
N TRP A 406 -0.94 17.94 -1.50
CA TRP A 406 -0.95 17.34 -0.16
C TRP A 406 -2.33 17.24 0.45
N SER A 407 -3.15 18.29 0.30
CA SER A 407 -4.49 18.39 0.91
C SER A 407 -5.44 19.17 0.03
N PRO A 408 -6.77 19.16 0.33
CA PRO A 408 -7.74 20.00 -0.36
C PRO A 408 -7.64 21.49 0.02
N ASP A 409 -6.73 21.85 0.92
CA ASP A 409 -6.54 23.21 1.36
C ASP A 409 -5.93 24.11 0.27
N ARG A 410 -5.95 25.40 0.54
CA ARG A 410 -5.35 26.41 -0.32
C ARG A 410 -3.94 26.02 -0.76
N ASN A 411 -3.62 26.28 -2.03
CA ASN A 411 -2.35 25.90 -2.67
C ASN A 411 -2.08 24.38 -2.61
N ALA A 412 -3.12 23.56 -2.60
CA ALA A 412 -3.02 22.12 -2.49
C ALA A 412 -2.30 21.64 -1.20
N GLY A 413 -2.29 22.45 -0.13
CA GLY A 413 -1.52 22.17 1.08
C GLY A 413 0.00 22.22 0.91
N PHE A 414 0.48 22.62 -0.27
CA PHE A 414 1.90 22.77 -0.59
C PHE A 414 2.55 23.95 0.12
N SER A 415 1.83 25.10 0.20
CA SER A 415 2.36 26.37 0.74
C SER A 415 1.28 27.18 1.43
N TYR A 416 1.66 27.88 2.48
CA TYR A 416 0.82 28.91 3.14
C TYR A 416 0.95 30.30 2.51
N ALA A 417 1.80 30.46 1.48
CA ALA A 417 2.00 31.71 0.76
C ALA A 417 0.71 32.20 0.06
N ASN A 418 0.72 33.46 -0.36
CA ASN A 418 -0.28 33.94 -1.30
C ASN A 418 -0.13 33.14 -2.62
N PRO A 419 -1.22 32.66 -3.27
CA PRO A 419 -1.16 31.92 -4.52
C PRO A 419 -0.33 32.58 -5.63
N GLN A 420 -0.27 33.91 -5.67
CA GLN A 420 0.53 34.68 -6.63
C GLN A 420 2.06 34.56 -6.41
N LYS A 421 2.48 34.04 -5.25
CA LYS A 421 3.89 33.82 -4.93
C LYS A 421 4.39 32.43 -5.29
N LEU A 422 3.49 31.52 -5.63
CA LEU A 422 3.88 30.18 -6.02
C LEU A 422 4.77 30.25 -7.25
N TYR A 423 5.85 29.47 -7.25
CA TYR A 423 6.79 29.38 -8.37
C TYR A 423 6.12 28.90 -9.67
N LEU A 424 5.09 28.06 -9.57
CA LEU A 424 4.18 27.61 -10.61
C LEU A 424 2.77 27.44 -10.02
N PRO A 425 1.70 27.57 -10.83
CA PRO A 425 0.34 27.36 -10.36
C PRO A 425 0.10 25.89 -9.99
N VAL A 426 -0.80 25.64 -9.03
CA VAL A 426 -1.35 24.31 -8.75
C VAL A 426 -2.26 23.86 -9.90
N ILE A 427 -2.53 22.57 -9.99
CA ILE A 427 -3.40 22.01 -11.03
C ILE A 427 -4.86 22.40 -10.76
N HIS A 428 -5.48 23.01 -11.75
CA HIS A 428 -6.88 23.43 -11.74
C HIS A 428 -7.77 22.63 -12.70
N ASP A 429 -7.21 21.68 -13.46
CA ASP A 429 -8.01 20.80 -14.31
C ASP A 429 -9.00 20.01 -13.44
N PRO A 430 -10.31 20.02 -13.75
CA PRO A 430 -11.33 19.33 -12.95
C PRO A 430 -11.08 17.83 -12.74
N ALA A 431 -10.43 17.16 -13.69
CA ALA A 431 -10.10 15.73 -13.59
C ALA A 431 -8.97 15.43 -12.59
N TYR A 432 -8.13 16.43 -12.30
CA TYR A 432 -6.91 16.31 -11.49
C TYR A 432 -6.82 17.37 -10.39
N HIS A 433 -7.93 18.08 -10.12
CA HIS A 433 -7.95 19.18 -9.17
C HIS A 433 -7.50 18.72 -7.79
N TYR A 434 -6.67 19.54 -7.13
CA TYR A 434 -6.08 19.19 -5.83
C TYR A 434 -7.12 18.95 -4.72
N GLU A 435 -8.34 19.49 -4.83
CA GLU A 435 -9.42 19.19 -3.88
C GLU A 435 -9.90 17.74 -3.96
N SER A 436 -9.73 17.07 -5.10
CA SER A 436 -10.13 15.67 -5.32
C SER A 436 -8.95 14.71 -5.40
N VAL A 437 -7.79 15.16 -5.91
CA VAL A 437 -6.58 14.37 -6.07
C VAL A 437 -5.51 14.93 -5.13
N ASN A 438 -5.38 14.37 -3.95
CA ASN A 438 -4.38 14.79 -2.97
C ASN A 438 -4.04 13.66 -1.99
N VAL A 439 -2.91 13.79 -1.31
CA VAL A 439 -2.40 12.79 -0.37
C VAL A 439 -3.37 12.54 0.78
N GLU A 440 -3.91 13.60 1.40
CA GLU A 440 -4.76 13.48 2.60
C GLU A 440 -6.02 12.66 2.31
N MET A 441 -6.74 12.98 1.23
CA MET A 441 -7.94 12.24 0.83
C MET A 441 -7.62 10.78 0.50
N GLN A 442 -6.48 10.53 -0.15
CA GLN A 442 -6.10 9.18 -0.51
C GLN A 442 -5.59 8.36 0.67
N GLN A 443 -4.98 8.98 1.67
CA GLN A 443 -4.63 8.29 2.92
C GLN A 443 -5.87 7.82 3.70
N GLN A 444 -6.97 8.55 3.62
CA GLN A 444 -8.24 8.18 4.26
C GLN A 444 -9.00 7.09 3.48
N ASN A 445 -8.66 6.82 2.23
CA ASN A 445 -9.34 5.84 1.39
C ASN A 445 -8.42 4.62 1.11
N PRO A 446 -8.63 3.47 1.77
CA PRO A 446 -7.83 2.26 1.58
C PRO A 446 -7.84 1.71 0.14
N SER A 447 -8.84 2.08 -0.67
CA SER A 447 -8.93 1.70 -2.09
C SER A 447 -8.26 2.71 -3.03
N SER A 448 -7.59 3.74 -2.51
CA SER A 448 -6.92 4.77 -3.31
C SER A 448 -5.71 4.22 -4.07
N LEU A 449 -5.22 5.02 -5.07
CA LEU A 449 -4.00 4.70 -5.79
C LEU A 449 -2.78 4.70 -4.85
N LEU A 450 -2.75 5.60 -3.89
CA LEU A 450 -1.70 5.68 -2.88
C LEU A 450 -1.58 4.38 -2.07
N TRP A 451 -2.69 3.85 -1.57
CA TRP A 451 -2.68 2.59 -0.82
C TRP A 451 -2.34 1.40 -1.70
N TRP A 452 -2.80 1.38 -2.93
CA TRP A 452 -2.41 0.36 -3.91
C TRP A 452 -0.90 0.40 -4.16
N THR A 453 -0.32 1.59 -4.38
CA THR A 453 1.14 1.78 -4.58
C THR A 453 1.94 1.29 -3.38
N LYS A 454 1.54 1.65 -2.15
CA LYS A 454 2.18 1.15 -0.92
C LYS A 454 2.19 -0.38 -0.86
N ARG A 455 1.07 -1.03 -1.23
CA ARG A 455 0.96 -2.49 -1.23
C ARG A 455 1.92 -3.13 -2.23
N VAL A 456 1.94 -2.62 -3.45
CA VAL A 456 2.83 -3.14 -4.51
C VAL A 456 4.31 -2.98 -4.10
N ILE A 457 4.68 -1.82 -3.55
CA ILE A 457 6.01 -1.56 -3.02
C ILE A 457 6.37 -2.55 -1.90
N SER A 458 5.46 -2.78 -0.96
CA SER A 458 5.67 -3.72 0.15
C SER A 458 5.92 -5.13 -0.35
N VAL A 459 5.11 -5.60 -1.31
CA VAL A 459 5.26 -6.92 -1.92
C VAL A 459 6.58 -7.03 -2.69
N ARG A 460 6.92 -6.05 -3.53
CA ARG A 460 8.20 -6.06 -4.25
C ARG A 460 9.40 -6.17 -3.31
N LYS A 461 9.39 -5.46 -2.20
CA LYS A 461 10.46 -5.53 -1.18
C LYS A 461 10.58 -6.87 -0.49
N LYS A 462 9.47 -7.61 -0.39
CA LYS A 462 9.45 -8.93 0.25
C LYS A 462 10.14 -9.99 -0.61
N TYR A 463 10.02 -9.91 -1.94
CA TYR A 463 10.52 -10.92 -2.86
C TYR A 463 11.73 -10.40 -3.64
N LYS A 464 12.90 -10.99 -3.38
CA LYS A 464 14.17 -10.63 -4.03
C LYS A 464 14.18 -10.94 -5.53
N ALA A 465 13.36 -11.87 -5.96
CA ALA A 465 13.20 -12.20 -7.38
C ALA A 465 12.86 -10.97 -8.24
N PHE A 466 12.12 -9.98 -7.73
CA PHE A 466 11.83 -8.75 -8.48
C PHE A 466 13.04 -7.84 -8.65
N SER A 467 13.93 -7.78 -7.66
CA SER A 467 15.07 -6.85 -7.66
C SER A 467 16.36 -7.48 -8.21
N ARG A 468 16.57 -8.77 -7.96
CA ARG A 468 17.83 -9.47 -8.28
C ARG A 468 17.64 -10.64 -9.24
N GLY A 469 16.38 -11.05 -9.49
CA GLY A 469 16.08 -12.24 -10.28
C GLY A 469 16.27 -12.05 -11.77
N ASP A 470 16.60 -13.13 -12.45
CA ASP A 470 16.60 -13.22 -13.90
C ASP A 470 15.16 -13.23 -14.43
N MET A 471 14.98 -12.74 -15.66
CA MET A 471 13.69 -12.73 -16.35
C MET A 471 13.69 -13.71 -17.50
N GLN A 472 12.61 -14.49 -17.62
CA GLN A 472 12.35 -15.32 -18.80
C GLN A 472 10.91 -15.13 -19.25
N PHE A 473 10.73 -14.82 -20.52
CA PHE A 473 9.39 -14.74 -21.11
C PHE A 473 8.75 -16.12 -21.17
N VAL A 474 7.50 -16.17 -20.78
CA VAL A 474 6.65 -17.37 -20.87
C VAL A 474 5.85 -17.29 -22.16
N SER A 475 5.92 -18.33 -22.97
CA SER A 475 5.16 -18.40 -24.21
C SER A 475 3.66 -18.42 -23.93
N ALA A 476 2.94 -17.54 -24.59
CA ALA A 476 1.49 -17.49 -24.63
C ALA A 476 1.04 -17.37 -26.09
N GLU A 477 0.03 -18.09 -26.52
CA GLU A 477 -0.49 -17.97 -27.89
C GLU A 477 -1.10 -16.60 -28.16
N ASN A 478 -1.76 -16.02 -27.17
CA ASN A 478 -2.40 -14.73 -27.27
C ASN A 478 -1.39 -13.58 -27.10
N SER A 479 -1.15 -12.80 -28.16
CA SER A 479 -0.20 -11.68 -28.15
C SER A 479 -0.59 -10.54 -27.19
N LYS A 480 -1.86 -10.47 -26.79
CA LYS A 480 -2.37 -9.47 -25.83
C LYS A 480 -2.01 -9.79 -24.39
N VAL A 481 -1.47 -10.98 -24.15
CA VAL A 481 -1.04 -11.43 -22.84
C VAL A 481 0.48 -11.40 -22.76
N LEU A 482 1.01 -10.63 -21.84
CA LEU A 482 2.42 -10.64 -21.48
C LEU A 482 2.60 -11.50 -20.23
N ALA A 483 3.44 -12.54 -20.36
CA ALA A 483 3.78 -13.40 -19.25
C ALA A 483 5.30 -13.63 -19.18
N PHE A 484 5.86 -13.58 -17.98
CA PHE A 484 7.28 -13.86 -17.73
C PHE A 484 7.51 -14.31 -16.30
N THR A 485 8.60 -15.00 -16.06
CA THR A 485 9.05 -15.37 -14.72
C THR A 485 10.18 -14.45 -14.25
N ARG A 486 10.25 -14.24 -12.94
CA ARG A 486 11.38 -13.65 -12.23
C ARG A 486 11.89 -14.69 -11.25
N SER A 487 13.15 -15.09 -11.36
CA SER A 487 13.72 -16.17 -10.54
C SER A 487 15.01 -15.71 -9.85
N TYR A 488 15.07 -15.89 -8.54
CA TYR A 488 16.26 -15.62 -7.72
C TYR A 488 16.35 -16.68 -6.62
N GLU A 489 17.47 -17.44 -6.58
CA GLU A 489 17.63 -18.57 -5.66
C GLU A 489 16.42 -19.53 -5.73
N ASP A 490 15.75 -19.76 -4.62
CA ASP A 490 14.57 -20.63 -4.54
C ASP A 490 13.24 -19.90 -4.83
N GLU A 491 13.28 -18.60 -5.04
CA GLU A 491 12.07 -17.80 -5.38
C GLU A 491 11.83 -17.77 -6.88
N THR A 492 10.63 -18.12 -7.32
CA THR A 492 10.18 -17.88 -8.70
C THR A 492 8.80 -17.27 -8.68
N ILE A 493 8.67 -16.13 -9.32
CA ILE A 493 7.42 -15.39 -9.46
C ILE A 493 7.03 -15.36 -10.94
N LEU A 494 5.83 -15.82 -11.24
CA LEU A 494 5.20 -15.68 -12.54
C LEU A 494 4.39 -14.36 -12.56
N VAL A 495 4.70 -13.51 -13.51
CA VAL A 495 3.98 -12.27 -13.81
C VAL A 495 3.10 -12.51 -15.03
N VAL A 496 1.80 -12.23 -14.92
CA VAL A 496 0.84 -12.37 -16.02
C VAL A 496 0.03 -11.08 -16.13
N VAL A 497 0.01 -10.50 -17.34
CA VAL A 497 -0.63 -9.21 -17.60
C VAL A 497 -1.49 -9.28 -18.86
N ASN A 498 -2.74 -8.82 -18.77
CA ASN A 498 -3.60 -8.59 -19.93
C ASN A 498 -3.50 -7.13 -20.38
N LEU A 499 -2.85 -6.89 -21.51
CA LEU A 499 -2.68 -5.56 -22.08
C LEU A 499 -3.98 -5.02 -22.72
N SER A 500 -4.96 -5.90 -22.98
CA SER A 500 -6.19 -5.55 -23.70
C SER A 500 -7.26 -4.96 -22.77
N ARG A 501 -8.07 -4.06 -23.36
CA ARG A 501 -9.32 -3.54 -22.75
C ARG A 501 -10.44 -4.58 -22.68
N PHE A 502 -10.25 -5.76 -23.23
CA PHE A 502 -11.20 -6.87 -23.22
C PHE A 502 -10.65 -8.03 -22.41
N SER A 503 -11.53 -8.87 -21.89
CA SER A 503 -11.11 -10.13 -21.28
C SER A 503 -10.42 -11.01 -22.29
N GLN A 504 -9.31 -11.65 -21.88
CA GLN A 504 -8.49 -12.48 -22.74
C GLN A 504 -8.29 -13.87 -22.14
N PRO A 505 -8.37 -14.94 -22.97
CA PRO A 505 -7.86 -16.23 -22.58
C PRO A 505 -6.33 -16.20 -22.63
N ALA A 506 -5.68 -16.84 -21.69
CA ALA A 506 -4.24 -17.00 -21.64
C ALA A 506 -3.89 -18.47 -21.44
N GLU A 507 -3.27 -19.05 -22.44
CA GLU A 507 -2.69 -20.39 -22.38
C GLU A 507 -1.18 -20.22 -22.26
N LEU A 508 -0.64 -20.57 -21.07
CA LEU A 508 0.77 -20.38 -20.75
C LEU A 508 1.52 -21.71 -20.75
N ASN A 509 2.65 -21.74 -21.44
CA ASN A 509 3.56 -22.89 -21.34
C ASN A 509 4.40 -22.77 -20.05
N LEU A 510 4.05 -23.55 -19.04
CA LEU A 510 4.73 -23.59 -17.74
C LEU A 510 5.38 -24.96 -17.47
N GLU A 511 5.73 -25.72 -18.53
CA GLU A 511 6.29 -27.05 -18.43
C GLU A 511 7.53 -27.13 -17.52
N ASN A 512 8.40 -26.12 -17.57
CA ASN A 512 9.59 -26.03 -16.71
C ASN A 512 9.27 -25.92 -15.22
N HIS A 513 8.03 -25.64 -14.85
CA HIS A 513 7.56 -25.46 -13.48
C HIS A 513 6.52 -26.49 -13.08
N LYS A 514 6.51 -27.62 -13.76
CA LYS A 514 5.64 -28.76 -13.51
C LYS A 514 5.60 -29.15 -12.02
N GLY A 515 4.40 -29.45 -11.54
CA GLY A 515 4.16 -29.86 -10.14
C GLY A 515 4.16 -28.69 -9.15
N ASN A 516 4.43 -27.46 -9.56
CA ASN A 516 4.30 -26.31 -8.71
C ASN A 516 2.84 -25.83 -8.65
N LEU A 517 2.45 -25.30 -7.49
CA LEU A 517 1.21 -24.54 -7.29
C LEU A 517 1.48 -23.07 -7.59
N LEU A 518 0.53 -22.41 -8.23
CA LEU A 518 0.53 -20.96 -8.33
C LEU A 518 -0.22 -20.39 -7.13
N VAL A 519 0.43 -19.50 -6.40
CA VAL A 519 -0.17 -18.79 -5.26
C VAL A 519 -0.15 -17.31 -5.58
N ASP A 520 -1.32 -16.69 -5.71
CA ASP A 520 -1.41 -15.26 -5.95
C ASP A 520 -0.79 -14.48 -4.77
N VAL A 521 0.13 -13.57 -5.07
CA VAL A 521 0.94 -12.92 -4.05
C VAL A 521 0.12 -12.01 -3.13
N PHE A 522 -0.95 -11.39 -3.65
CA PHE A 522 -1.80 -10.48 -2.89
C PHE A 522 -2.91 -11.20 -2.13
N SER A 523 -3.69 -12.02 -2.81
CA SER A 523 -4.83 -12.71 -2.21
C SER A 523 -4.47 -13.99 -1.47
N LYS A 524 -3.24 -14.51 -1.68
CA LYS A 524 -2.77 -15.82 -1.19
C LYS A 524 -3.61 -17.01 -1.68
N ASN A 525 -4.48 -16.78 -2.65
CA ASN A 525 -5.27 -17.86 -3.24
C ASN A 525 -4.37 -18.84 -3.96
N LYS A 526 -4.56 -20.13 -3.67
CA LYS A 526 -3.89 -21.23 -4.37
C LYS A 526 -4.65 -21.56 -5.64
N PHE A 527 -3.94 -21.62 -6.75
CA PHE A 527 -4.43 -22.07 -8.04
C PHE A 527 -4.03 -23.51 -8.27
N PRO A 528 -4.67 -24.24 -9.20
CA PRO A 528 -4.35 -25.63 -9.50
C PRO A 528 -2.85 -25.85 -9.81
N ALA A 529 -2.35 -27.04 -9.49
CA ALA A 529 -0.98 -27.41 -9.82
C ALA A 529 -0.74 -27.44 -11.34
N ILE A 530 0.45 -27.05 -11.76
CA ILE A 530 0.88 -27.09 -13.16
C ILE A 530 1.03 -28.55 -13.59
N LYS A 531 0.28 -28.94 -14.64
CA LYS A 531 0.26 -30.28 -15.21
C LYS A 531 1.26 -30.44 -16.35
N GLU A 532 1.62 -31.67 -16.66
CA GLU A 532 2.67 -32.03 -17.64
C GLU A 532 2.28 -31.81 -19.10
N GLU A 533 1.04 -32.08 -19.47
CA GLU A 533 0.65 -32.25 -20.90
C GLU A 533 -0.31 -31.16 -21.42
N THR A 534 -0.63 -30.15 -20.58
CA THR A 534 -1.59 -29.12 -20.98
C THR A 534 -1.07 -27.72 -20.62
N PRO A 535 -1.19 -26.72 -21.52
CA PRO A 535 -0.91 -25.35 -21.20
C PRO A 535 -1.74 -24.89 -19.99
N TYR A 536 -1.16 -24.04 -19.15
CA TYR A 536 -1.87 -23.51 -18.01
C TYR A 536 -2.83 -22.40 -18.43
N PHE A 537 -4.12 -22.62 -18.17
CA PHE A 537 -5.18 -21.76 -18.69
C PHE A 537 -5.62 -20.71 -17.62
N PHE A 538 -5.69 -19.43 -18.05
CA PHE A 538 -6.31 -18.34 -17.32
C PHE A 538 -7.38 -17.65 -18.15
N THR A 539 -8.37 -17.07 -17.48
CA THR A 539 -9.22 -16.03 -18.06
C THR A 539 -8.89 -14.73 -17.35
N LEU A 540 -8.30 -13.80 -18.09
CA LEU A 540 -7.84 -12.51 -17.56
C LEU A 540 -8.87 -11.43 -17.87
N GLY A 541 -9.37 -10.73 -16.88
CA GLY A 541 -10.23 -9.56 -17.08
C GLY A 541 -9.52 -8.42 -17.84
N PRO A 542 -10.26 -7.36 -18.24
CA PRO A 542 -9.68 -6.18 -18.91
C PRO A 542 -8.58 -5.54 -18.07
N HIS A 543 -7.39 -5.39 -18.65
CA HIS A 543 -6.19 -4.83 -18.00
C HIS A 543 -5.87 -5.50 -16.65
N ALA A 544 -6.19 -6.81 -16.51
CA ALA A 544 -5.85 -7.59 -15.32
C ALA A 544 -4.35 -7.88 -15.26
N TYR A 545 -3.84 -7.96 -14.05
CA TYR A 545 -2.43 -8.26 -13.76
C TYR A 545 -2.35 -9.16 -12.51
N HIS A 546 -1.40 -10.11 -12.51
CA HIS A 546 -1.20 -11.06 -11.43
C HIS A 546 0.27 -11.35 -11.19
N TRP A 547 0.65 -11.45 -9.92
CA TRP A 547 1.90 -12.04 -9.46
C TRP A 547 1.60 -13.36 -8.77
N PHE A 548 2.16 -14.44 -9.27
CA PHE A 548 2.05 -15.75 -8.65
C PHE A 548 3.42 -16.23 -8.19
N ILE A 549 3.55 -16.57 -6.92
CA ILE A 549 4.71 -17.34 -6.47
C ILE A 549 4.50 -18.80 -6.83
N LEU A 550 5.53 -19.43 -7.40
CA LEU A 550 5.54 -20.84 -7.72
C LEU A 550 6.04 -21.63 -6.52
N GLN A 551 5.16 -22.38 -5.90
CA GLN A 551 5.48 -23.21 -4.73
C GLN A 551 5.42 -24.69 -5.13
N LYS A 552 6.39 -25.49 -4.70
CA LYS A 552 6.33 -26.93 -4.90
C LYS A 552 5.06 -27.48 -4.25
N ALA A 553 4.26 -28.20 -5.00
CA ALA A 553 3.15 -28.95 -4.43
C ALA A 553 3.73 -30.05 -3.54
N HIS A 554 3.56 -29.91 -2.23
CA HIS A 554 3.72 -31.08 -1.38
C HIS A 554 2.52 -31.99 -1.66
N PRO A 555 2.74 -33.33 -1.81
CA PRO A 555 1.61 -34.25 -1.90
C PRO A 555 0.72 -34.03 -0.67
N GLU A 556 -0.58 -33.81 -0.91
CA GLU A 556 -1.57 -33.81 0.16
C GLU A 556 -1.52 -35.19 0.84
N ILE A 557 -0.82 -35.26 1.94
CA ILE A 557 -1.09 -36.27 2.94
C ILE A 557 -2.26 -35.67 3.72
N ASP A 558 -3.38 -36.34 3.70
CA ASP A 558 -4.53 -36.14 4.62
C ASP A 558 -4.05 -36.49 6.05
N GLU A 559 -3.16 -35.69 6.59
CA GLU A 559 -2.92 -35.54 8.01
C GLU A 559 -3.45 -34.17 8.37
N GLU A 560 -4.29 -34.10 9.41
CA GLU A 560 -4.76 -32.87 10.02
C GLU A 560 -3.60 -31.85 10.04
N ASP A 561 -3.79 -30.70 9.37
CA ASP A 561 -2.74 -29.68 9.19
C ASP A 561 -2.13 -29.38 10.56
N PRO A 562 -0.85 -29.69 10.80
CA PRO A 562 -0.29 -29.51 12.14
C PRO A 562 -0.33 -28.03 12.48
N LEU A 563 -0.88 -27.73 13.66
CA LEU A 563 -0.94 -26.34 14.17
C LEU A 563 0.42 -25.63 13.98
N PRO A 564 0.45 -24.37 13.55
CA PRO A 564 1.67 -23.61 13.41
C PRO A 564 2.53 -23.68 14.67
N LEU A 565 3.85 -23.82 14.51
CA LEU A 565 4.79 -23.88 15.63
C LEU A 565 5.51 -22.54 15.77
N ILE A 566 5.46 -21.97 16.98
CA ILE A 566 6.24 -20.78 17.37
C ILE A 566 7.30 -21.22 18.39
N THR A 567 8.49 -20.66 18.29
CA THR A 567 9.56 -20.88 19.28
C THR A 567 10.04 -19.56 19.84
N VAL A 568 9.99 -19.41 21.17
CA VAL A 568 10.49 -18.24 21.89
C VAL A 568 11.27 -18.64 23.13
N HIS A 569 12.30 -17.88 23.47
CA HIS A 569 13.07 -18.14 24.68
C HIS A 569 12.39 -17.64 25.96
N LYS A 570 11.66 -16.52 25.83
CA LYS A 570 10.92 -15.91 26.95
C LYS A 570 9.57 -15.45 26.43
N TRP A 571 8.57 -15.42 27.31
CA TRP A 571 7.22 -14.97 26.97
C TRP A 571 7.16 -13.59 26.30
N LYS A 572 8.01 -12.65 26.72
CA LYS A 572 8.11 -11.32 26.12
C LYS A 572 8.62 -11.32 24.67
N ASP A 573 9.25 -12.38 24.25
CA ASP A 573 9.79 -12.49 22.88
C ASP A 573 8.66 -12.64 21.84
N LEU A 574 7.45 -13.03 22.24
CA LEU A 574 6.23 -12.97 21.41
C LEU A 574 5.97 -11.59 20.80
N LEU A 575 6.47 -10.54 21.45
CA LEU A 575 6.27 -9.15 21.03
C LEU A 575 7.45 -8.62 20.20
N THR A 576 8.48 -9.44 19.94
CA THR A 576 9.62 -9.07 19.09
C THR A 576 9.24 -9.12 17.60
N ALA A 577 9.87 -8.29 16.79
CA ALA A 577 9.52 -8.16 15.39
C ALA A 577 9.43 -9.49 14.60
N PRO A 578 10.40 -10.43 14.69
CA PRO A 578 10.32 -11.69 13.93
C PRO A 578 9.14 -12.57 14.34
N VAL A 579 8.87 -12.70 15.64
CA VAL A 579 7.77 -13.54 16.15
C VAL A 579 6.43 -12.88 15.90
N ARG A 580 6.38 -11.58 16.04
CA ARG A 580 5.19 -10.80 15.73
C ARG A 580 4.81 -10.92 14.25
N GLU A 581 5.78 -10.89 13.35
CA GLU A 581 5.59 -11.09 11.91
C GLU A 581 5.04 -12.50 11.63
N GLN A 582 5.56 -13.53 12.29
CA GLN A 582 5.03 -14.90 12.22
C GLN A 582 3.58 -14.98 12.73
N LEU A 583 3.25 -14.27 13.82
CA LEU A 583 1.88 -14.20 14.33
C LEU A 583 0.95 -13.52 13.32
N GLU A 584 1.37 -12.38 12.75
CA GLU A 584 0.59 -11.57 11.82
C GLU A 584 0.40 -12.24 10.45
N GLU A 585 1.40 -12.97 9.96
CA GLU A 585 1.38 -13.55 8.62
C GLU A 585 0.80 -14.98 8.57
N ASN A 586 1.00 -15.78 9.62
CA ASN A 586 0.68 -17.19 9.57
C ASN A 586 -0.34 -17.62 10.64
N VAL A 587 -0.09 -17.32 11.90
CA VAL A 587 -0.82 -17.91 13.03
C VAL A 587 -2.21 -17.28 13.21
N ILE A 588 -2.30 -15.94 13.31
CA ILE A 588 -3.56 -15.26 13.53
C ILE A 588 -4.50 -15.41 12.32
N PRO A 589 -4.03 -15.28 11.06
CA PRO A 589 -4.89 -15.54 9.90
C PRO A 589 -5.56 -16.91 9.92
N GLU A 590 -4.79 -17.96 10.19
CA GLU A 590 -5.29 -19.33 10.24
C GLU A 590 -6.29 -19.52 11.38
N TYR A 591 -5.99 -19.00 12.57
CA TYR A 591 -6.89 -19.06 13.72
C TYR A 591 -8.22 -18.33 13.45
N LEU A 592 -8.18 -17.13 12.88
CA LEU A 592 -9.39 -16.35 12.58
C LEU A 592 -10.32 -17.11 11.62
N MET A 593 -9.80 -17.83 10.66
CA MET A 593 -10.62 -18.61 9.73
C MET A 593 -11.32 -19.81 10.40
N LYS A 594 -10.75 -20.34 11.48
CA LYS A 594 -11.31 -21.48 12.25
C LYS A 594 -12.41 -21.06 13.23
N VAL A 595 -12.30 -19.87 13.86
CA VAL A 595 -13.23 -19.45 14.93
C VAL A 595 -14.55 -18.91 14.42
N ARG A 596 -15.64 -19.16 15.15
CA ARG A 596 -17.01 -18.77 14.74
C ARG A 596 -17.25 -17.26 14.80
N TRP A 597 -16.65 -16.58 15.76
CA TRP A 597 -16.87 -15.15 16.01
C TRP A 597 -16.20 -14.22 14.98
N TYR A 598 -15.35 -14.74 14.11
CA TYR A 598 -14.75 -13.94 13.05
C TYR A 598 -15.74 -13.70 11.91
N GLY A 599 -16.19 -12.45 11.78
CA GLY A 599 -17.18 -12.04 10.78
C GLY A 599 -16.60 -11.79 9.37
N GLY A 600 -15.28 -11.85 9.21
CA GLY A 600 -14.60 -11.53 7.95
C GLY A 600 -14.39 -12.71 6.98
N LYS A 601 -14.91 -13.93 7.30
CA LYS A 601 -14.65 -15.16 6.51
C LYS A 601 -15.03 -15.07 5.02
N ALA A 602 -16.07 -14.29 4.71
CA ALA A 602 -16.54 -14.09 3.34
C ALA A 602 -15.79 -13.00 2.58
N ARG A 603 -14.85 -12.32 3.23
CA ARG A 603 -14.05 -11.23 2.67
C ARG A 603 -12.61 -11.70 2.53
N ASN A 604 -12.01 -11.42 1.38
CA ASN A 604 -10.58 -11.65 1.20
C ASN A 604 -9.80 -10.66 2.08
N PHE A 605 -9.05 -11.15 3.06
CA PHE A 605 -8.19 -10.28 3.84
C PHE A 605 -6.86 -10.03 3.12
N GLN A 606 -6.37 -8.82 3.25
CA GLN A 606 -5.15 -8.36 2.63
C GLN A 606 -3.94 -8.52 3.54
N GLY A 607 -4.16 -8.39 4.83
CA GLY A 607 -3.12 -8.53 5.84
C GLY A 607 -3.68 -8.32 7.24
N ILE A 608 -2.92 -8.78 8.20
CA ILE A 608 -3.23 -8.67 9.63
C ILE A 608 -2.09 -7.93 10.31
N ARG A 609 -2.44 -7.02 11.21
CA ARG A 609 -1.47 -6.24 11.97
C ARG A 609 -1.90 -6.16 13.42
N ILE A 610 -1.01 -6.46 14.35
CA ILE A 610 -1.21 -6.21 15.78
C ILE A 610 -1.06 -4.70 16.01
N ALA A 611 -2.18 -3.99 16.09
CA ALA A 611 -2.18 -2.53 16.24
C ALA A 611 -1.69 -2.10 17.64
N ASP A 612 -2.10 -2.84 18.66
CA ASP A 612 -1.73 -2.60 20.05
C ASP A 612 -1.78 -3.88 20.89
N HIS A 613 -1.18 -3.83 22.08
CA HIS A 613 -1.22 -4.94 23.03
C HIS A 613 -1.04 -4.46 24.47
N PHE A 614 -1.54 -5.25 25.40
CA PHE A 614 -1.24 -5.09 26.82
C PHE A 614 -1.28 -6.44 27.54
N MET A 615 -0.59 -6.51 28.69
CA MET A 615 -0.45 -7.75 29.46
C MET A 615 -1.33 -7.73 30.71
N ILE A 616 -1.93 -8.86 30.99
CA ILE A 616 -2.63 -9.15 32.25
C ILE A 616 -1.80 -10.22 32.98
N PRO A 617 -1.18 -9.89 34.12
CA PRO A 617 -0.42 -10.87 34.91
C PRO A 617 -1.30 -12.03 35.39
N MET A 618 -0.83 -13.25 35.20
CA MET A 618 -1.37 -14.50 35.75
C MET A 618 -0.31 -15.16 36.64
N VAL A 619 -0.63 -16.28 37.28
CA VAL A 619 0.26 -16.93 38.26
C VAL A 619 1.58 -17.40 37.60
N ASP A 620 1.49 -18.17 36.52
CA ASP A 620 2.68 -18.75 35.88
C ASP A 620 3.23 -17.83 34.78
N ASN A 621 2.37 -17.23 33.96
CA ASN A 621 2.71 -16.34 32.88
C ASN A 621 1.71 -15.18 32.79
N SER A 622 1.91 -14.26 31.85
CA SER A 622 0.94 -13.18 31.61
C SER A 622 0.08 -13.53 30.38
N ALA A 623 -1.22 -13.32 30.46
CA ALA A 623 -2.00 -13.25 29.23
C ALA A 623 -1.68 -11.96 28.47
N VAL A 624 -1.70 -12.00 27.15
CA VAL A 624 -1.54 -10.84 26.29
C VAL A 624 -2.84 -10.59 25.55
N ILE A 625 -3.37 -9.38 25.65
CA ILE A 625 -4.52 -8.98 24.86
C ILE A 625 -3.99 -8.17 23.68
N PHE A 626 -4.22 -8.66 22.45
CA PHE A 626 -3.93 -7.98 21.21
C PHE A 626 -5.14 -7.23 20.69
N LEU A 627 -4.91 -6.05 20.15
CA LEU A 627 -5.81 -5.38 19.24
C LEU A 627 -5.28 -5.61 17.82
N VAL A 628 -6.01 -6.38 17.05
CA VAL A 628 -5.62 -6.90 15.74
C VAL A 628 -6.44 -6.19 14.68
N GLU A 629 -5.78 -5.46 13.81
CA GLU A 629 -6.36 -4.84 12.64
C GLU A 629 -6.31 -5.81 11.47
N VAL A 630 -7.46 -6.11 10.91
CA VAL A 630 -7.61 -6.97 9.73
C VAL A 630 -7.98 -6.10 8.55
N ALA A 631 -7.06 -5.94 7.61
CA ALA A 631 -7.28 -5.22 6.36
C ALA A 631 -7.83 -6.18 5.30
N TYR A 632 -8.77 -5.71 4.50
CA TYR A 632 -9.42 -6.47 3.43
C TYR A 632 -9.13 -5.85 2.08
N GLU A 633 -9.23 -6.65 1.01
CA GLU A 633 -9.06 -6.15 -0.36
C GLU A 633 -10.10 -5.09 -0.73
N SER A 634 -11.25 -5.11 -0.08
CA SER A 634 -12.32 -4.12 -0.28
C SER A 634 -13.01 -3.76 1.04
N GLY A 635 -13.35 -2.49 1.20
CA GLY A 635 -13.99 -1.96 2.40
C GLY A 635 -13.00 -1.54 3.49
N LEU A 636 -13.53 -1.08 4.61
CA LEU A 636 -12.74 -0.63 5.75
C LEU A 636 -12.10 -1.80 6.52
N PRO A 637 -10.94 -1.61 7.12
CA PRO A 637 -10.37 -2.59 8.04
C PRO A 637 -11.27 -2.78 9.26
N ASP A 638 -11.27 -3.99 9.79
CA ASP A 638 -11.93 -4.31 11.05
C ASP A 638 -10.88 -4.44 12.18
N MET A 639 -11.24 -4.03 13.38
CA MET A 639 -10.44 -4.23 14.58
C MET A 639 -11.02 -5.36 15.42
N TYR A 640 -10.17 -6.34 15.78
CA TYR A 640 -10.53 -7.45 16.65
C TYR A 640 -9.67 -7.45 17.90
N GLN A 641 -10.20 -7.93 19.02
CA GLN A 641 -9.39 -8.26 20.19
C GLN A 641 -9.21 -9.78 20.32
N LEU A 642 -7.98 -10.17 20.61
CA LEU A 642 -7.58 -11.56 20.81
C LEU A 642 -6.77 -11.65 22.11
N SER A 643 -7.25 -12.44 23.06
CA SER A 643 -6.55 -12.67 24.32
C SER A 643 -5.81 -13.98 24.24
N ILE A 644 -4.50 -13.99 24.43
CA ILE A 644 -3.68 -15.20 24.31
C ILE A 644 -2.96 -15.52 25.61
N ALA A 645 -2.81 -16.81 25.88
CA ALA A 645 -2.03 -17.35 26.99
C ALA A 645 -1.30 -18.62 26.55
N PHE A 646 -0.36 -19.05 27.37
CA PHE A 646 0.40 -20.29 27.19
C PHE A 646 -0.05 -21.34 28.19
N ALA A 647 -0.20 -22.57 27.73
CA ALA A 647 -0.37 -23.75 28.57
C ALA A 647 0.59 -24.86 28.12
N ALA A 648 1.15 -25.56 29.09
CA ALA A 648 2.03 -26.68 28.87
C ALA A 648 1.49 -27.94 29.56
N ASN A 649 2.05 -29.10 29.23
CA ASN A 649 1.78 -30.37 29.88
C ASN A 649 0.28 -30.74 29.99
N ASP A 650 -0.16 -31.20 31.15
CA ASP A 650 -1.54 -31.64 31.43
C ASP A 650 -2.56 -30.51 31.16
N HIS A 651 -2.20 -29.28 31.44
CA HIS A 651 -3.11 -28.14 31.22
C HIS A 651 -3.31 -27.87 29.70
N ALA A 652 -2.26 -28.06 28.89
CA ALA A 652 -2.41 -27.96 27.45
C ALA A 652 -3.34 -29.06 26.89
N HIS A 653 -3.21 -30.29 27.42
CA HIS A 653 -4.03 -31.43 27.04
C HIS A 653 -5.51 -31.21 27.43
N GLU A 654 -5.76 -30.73 28.64
CA GLU A 654 -7.11 -30.39 29.12
C GLU A 654 -7.80 -29.35 28.22
N ILE A 655 -7.06 -28.27 27.82
CA ILE A 655 -7.61 -27.25 26.92
C ILE A 655 -7.90 -27.83 25.55
N TYR A 656 -6.98 -28.65 25.02
CA TYR A 656 -7.13 -29.25 23.70
C TYR A 656 -8.35 -30.18 23.64
N GLU A 657 -8.61 -30.95 24.68
CA GLU A 657 -9.77 -31.84 24.73
C GLU A 657 -11.09 -31.10 25.00
N THR A 658 -11.05 -30.10 25.90
CA THR A 658 -12.30 -29.45 26.36
C THR A 658 -12.72 -28.30 25.45
N PHE A 659 -11.74 -27.54 24.88
CA PHE A 659 -11.94 -26.35 24.10
C PHE A 659 -11.01 -26.33 22.85
N PRO A 660 -11.12 -27.30 21.95
CA PRO A 660 -10.24 -27.37 20.77
C PRO A 660 -10.26 -26.06 19.93
N GLN A 661 -11.40 -25.37 19.90
CA GLN A 661 -11.55 -24.09 19.22
C GLN A 661 -10.77 -22.93 19.86
N ALA A 662 -10.26 -23.10 21.08
CA ALA A 662 -9.44 -22.10 21.75
C ALA A 662 -7.97 -22.20 21.35
N VAL A 663 -7.53 -23.31 20.78
CA VAL A 663 -6.12 -23.56 20.45
C VAL A 663 -5.73 -22.76 19.20
N ILE A 664 -4.66 -21.95 19.34
CA ILE A 664 -4.19 -21.02 18.30
C ILE A 664 -2.99 -21.62 17.55
N SER A 665 -1.98 -22.08 18.28
CA SER A 665 -0.77 -22.67 17.71
C SER A 665 -0.04 -23.54 18.75
N ARG A 666 0.95 -24.33 18.30
CA ARG A 666 1.95 -24.91 19.19
C ARG A 666 2.96 -23.84 19.56
N LEU A 667 3.49 -23.89 20.77
CA LEU A 667 4.49 -22.95 21.26
C LEU A 667 5.58 -23.69 22.06
N ILE A 668 6.84 -23.41 21.73
CA ILE A 668 7.99 -23.81 22.57
C ILE A 668 8.43 -22.53 23.31
N LEU A 669 8.29 -22.54 24.64
CA LEU A 669 8.71 -21.45 25.52
C LEU A 669 9.95 -21.88 26.33
N GLY A 670 11.12 -21.44 25.89
CA GLY A 670 12.39 -21.92 26.46
C GLY A 670 12.60 -23.39 26.16
N GLU A 671 12.44 -24.24 27.18
CA GLU A 671 12.51 -25.70 27.05
C GLU A 671 11.15 -26.41 27.16
N GLU A 672 10.08 -25.66 27.43
CA GLU A 672 8.75 -26.21 27.62
C GLU A 672 7.96 -26.17 26.30
N GLU A 673 7.45 -27.30 25.86
CA GLU A 673 6.52 -27.43 24.75
C GLU A 673 5.08 -27.36 25.27
N GLY A 674 4.24 -26.63 24.56
CA GLY A 674 2.83 -26.47 24.88
C GLY A 674 2.04 -25.80 23.76
N ILE A 675 0.96 -25.13 24.11
CA ILE A 675 0.06 -24.48 23.19
C ILE A 675 -0.12 -22.99 23.53
N LEU A 676 -0.25 -22.19 22.48
CA LEU A 676 -0.80 -20.85 22.53
C LEU A 676 -2.30 -20.95 22.35
N PHE A 677 -3.07 -20.40 23.27
CA PHE A 677 -4.52 -20.54 23.27
C PHE A 677 -5.24 -19.23 23.67
N ASP A 678 -6.53 -19.16 23.36
CA ASP A 678 -7.35 -18.00 23.73
C ASP A 678 -7.62 -17.98 25.24
N ALA A 679 -7.02 -17.01 25.90
CA ALA A 679 -7.03 -16.88 27.36
C ALA A 679 -8.45 -16.76 27.96
N LEU A 680 -9.46 -16.39 27.17
CA LEU A 680 -10.85 -16.33 27.64
C LEU A 680 -11.40 -17.70 28.09
N TYR A 681 -10.79 -18.79 27.66
CA TYR A 681 -11.15 -20.14 28.10
C TYR A 681 -10.40 -20.60 29.37
N ALA A 682 -9.42 -19.79 29.85
CA ALA A 682 -8.75 -20.07 31.13
C ALA A 682 -9.54 -19.51 32.32
N THR A 683 -9.93 -20.39 33.26
CA THR A 683 -10.65 -19.99 34.47
C THR A 683 -9.89 -18.93 35.27
N GLU A 684 -8.57 -19.03 35.37
CA GLU A 684 -7.75 -18.06 36.08
C GLU A 684 -7.87 -16.65 35.43
N PHE A 685 -7.77 -16.56 34.11
CA PHE A 685 -7.91 -15.30 33.41
C PHE A 685 -9.28 -14.68 33.61
N GLN A 686 -10.35 -15.50 33.56
CA GLN A 686 -11.71 -15.08 33.81
C GLN A 686 -11.87 -14.48 35.23
N GLN A 687 -11.31 -15.12 36.22
CA GLN A 687 -11.34 -14.63 37.61
C GLN A 687 -10.55 -13.33 37.78
N ILE A 688 -9.38 -13.21 37.15
CA ILE A 688 -8.59 -11.99 37.18
C ILE A 688 -9.35 -10.81 36.56
N ILE A 689 -9.97 -11.01 35.39
CA ILE A 689 -10.77 -10.00 34.71
C ILE A 689 -11.92 -9.55 35.62
N PHE A 690 -12.67 -10.49 36.22
CA PHE A 690 -13.78 -10.18 37.13
C PHE A 690 -13.31 -9.37 38.34
N SER A 691 -12.22 -9.77 38.97
CA SER A 691 -11.60 -9.08 40.10
C SER A 691 -11.20 -7.64 39.76
N LYS A 692 -10.60 -7.43 38.59
CA LYS A 692 -10.20 -6.09 38.11
C LYS A 692 -11.42 -5.19 37.88
N ILE A 693 -12.50 -5.72 37.28
CA ILE A 693 -13.74 -4.97 37.09
C ILE A 693 -14.37 -4.63 38.47
N ALA A 694 -14.52 -5.61 39.35
CA ALA A 694 -15.10 -5.43 40.66
C ALA A 694 -14.32 -4.41 41.50
N SER A 695 -13.02 -4.40 41.43
CA SER A 695 -12.15 -3.43 42.13
C SER A 695 -12.06 -2.07 41.43
N SER A 696 -12.63 -1.90 40.27
CA SER A 696 -12.50 -0.69 39.44
C SER A 696 -11.03 -0.31 39.23
N HIS A 697 -10.21 -1.29 38.85
CA HIS A 697 -8.77 -1.14 38.65
C HIS A 697 -8.48 -0.41 37.36
N SER A 698 -7.48 0.46 37.33
CA SER A 698 -6.92 0.98 36.09
C SER A 698 -5.39 0.91 36.11
N PHE A 699 -4.78 0.77 34.95
CA PHE A 699 -3.32 0.78 34.84
C PHE A 699 -2.90 1.35 33.48
N VAL A 700 -1.65 1.84 33.43
CA VAL A 700 -1.04 2.46 32.24
C VAL A 700 0.03 1.48 31.72
N PRO A 701 -0.27 0.67 30.68
CA PRO A 701 0.71 -0.26 30.13
C PRO A 701 1.89 0.46 29.45
N ARG A 702 1.64 1.63 28.89
CA ARG A 702 2.65 2.51 28.27
C ARG A 702 2.15 3.96 28.26
N LYS A 703 3.06 4.91 28.02
CA LYS A 703 2.72 6.35 27.96
C LYS A 703 1.64 6.62 26.91
N GLY A 704 0.56 7.26 27.33
CA GLY A 704 -0.58 7.62 26.46
C GLY A 704 -1.66 6.54 26.35
N THR A 705 -1.49 5.34 26.93
CA THR A 705 -2.49 4.27 26.91
C THR A 705 -2.91 3.91 28.31
N GLU A 706 -4.21 3.87 28.60
CA GLU A 706 -4.78 3.46 29.87
C GLU A 706 -5.81 2.34 29.64
N ILE A 707 -5.76 1.29 30.45
CA ILE A 707 -6.77 0.25 30.51
C ILE A 707 -7.59 0.49 31.78
N GLN A 708 -8.86 0.79 31.60
CA GLN A 708 -9.77 1.10 32.71
C GLN A 708 -10.80 -0.01 32.88
N PHE A 709 -10.83 -0.60 34.06
CA PHE A 709 -11.89 -1.50 34.50
C PHE A 709 -12.84 -0.71 35.38
N SER A 710 -14.12 -0.75 35.11
CA SER A 710 -15.14 -0.04 35.86
C SER A 710 -16.23 -1.00 36.35
N GLY A 711 -16.48 -1.05 37.64
CA GLY A 711 -17.51 -1.92 38.21
C GLY A 711 -18.48 -1.15 39.12
N SER A 712 -19.73 -1.63 39.16
CA SER A 712 -20.76 -1.08 40.04
C SER A 712 -20.49 -1.35 41.53
N LYS A 713 -21.22 -0.65 42.40
CA LYS A 713 -21.19 -0.94 43.85
C LYS A 713 -21.66 -2.35 44.18
N LEU A 714 -22.66 -2.85 43.45
CA LEU A 714 -23.20 -4.20 43.62
C LEU A 714 -22.12 -5.25 43.30
N LEU A 715 -21.47 -5.13 42.20
CA LEU A 715 -20.38 -6.03 41.79
C LEU A 715 -19.23 -6.02 42.82
N LYS A 716 -18.87 -4.84 43.30
CA LYS A 716 -17.83 -4.68 44.34
C LYS A 716 -18.20 -5.33 45.67
N THR A 717 -19.45 -5.20 46.07
CA THR A 717 -19.96 -5.82 47.30
C THR A 717 -19.99 -7.33 47.14
N TYR A 718 -20.54 -7.83 46.05
CA TYR A 718 -20.58 -9.24 45.71
C TYR A 718 -19.20 -9.90 45.74
N PHE A 719 -18.20 -9.27 45.11
CA PHE A 719 -16.82 -9.76 45.08
C PHE A 719 -16.19 -9.86 46.47
N LYS A 720 -16.58 -8.99 47.40
CA LYS A 720 -16.07 -9.01 48.78
C LYS A 720 -16.72 -10.09 49.66
N GLU A 721 -17.94 -10.42 49.35
CA GLU A 721 -18.75 -11.38 50.14
C GLU A 721 -18.54 -12.84 49.69
N HIS A 722 -17.95 -13.05 48.51
CA HIS A 722 -17.75 -14.38 47.93
C HIS A 722 -16.25 -14.65 47.68
N GLU A 723 -15.67 -15.58 48.45
CA GLU A 723 -14.25 -15.92 48.38
C GLU A 723 -13.87 -16.70 47.07
N ARG A 724 -14.83 -17.42 46.50
CA ARG A 724 -14.63 -18.21 45.27
C ARG A 724 -15.81 -17.94 44.34
N ILE A 725 -15.48 -17.40 43.16
CA ILE A 725 -16.44 -17.10 42.10
C ILE A 725 -16.25 -18.13 41.01
N LYS A 726 -17.27 -18.89 40.69
CA LYS A 726 -17.26 -19.84 39.59
C LYS A 726 -17.52 -19.11 38.27
N SER A 727 -16.78 -19.46 37.24
CA SER A 727 -16.96 -18.91 35.87
C SER A 727 -17.10 -20.02 34.84
N ARG A 728 -17.89 -19.75 33.81
CA ARG A 728 -18.07 -20.63 32.66
C ARG A 728 -18.27 -19.83 31.39
N VAL A 729 -17.65 -20.26 30.29
CA VAL A 729 -17.88 -19.70 28.96
C VAL A 729 -19.17 -20.29 28.39
N LEU A 730 -19.98 -19.44 27.75
CA LEU A 730 -21.16 -19.89 27.02
C LEU A 730 -20.80 -20.20 25.55
N SER A 731 -21.26 -21.34 25.06
CA SER A 731 -20.97 -21.80 23.70
C SER A 731 -21.85 -21.17 22.60
N ALA A 732 -22.86 -20.42 22.97
CA ALA A 732 -23.93 -19.96 22.07
C ALA A 732 -23.68 -18.61 21.41
N ASP A 733 -22.57 -17.94 21.67
CA ASP A 733 -22.31 -16.59 21.16
C ASP A 733 -21.60 -16.62 19.80
N HIS A 734 -22.18 -15.96 18.80
CA HIS A 734 -21.66 -15.96 17.42
C HIS A 734 -20.71 -14.81 17.10
N SER A 735 -20.75 -13.71 17.83
CA SER A 735 -19.97 -12.49 17.55
C SER A 735 -19.07 -12.04 18.71
N ASN A 736 -19.30 -12.56 19.90
CA ASN A 736 -18.61 -12.19 21.14
C ASN A 736 -18.21 -13.46 21.89
N THR A 737 -17.50 -13.31 23.01
CA THR A 737 -17.34 -14.42 23.95
C THR A 737 -17.98 -14.01 25.27
N SER A 738 -18.92 -14.83 25.72
CA SER A 738 -19.73 -14.58 26.92
C SER A 738 -19.31 -15.47 28.06
N ILE A 739 -19.13 -14.88 29.26
CA ILE A 739 -18.71 -15.57 30.48
C ILE A 739 -19.74 -15.27 31.56
N VAL A 740 -20.24 -16.33 32.20
CA VAL A 740 -21.16 -16.24 33.35
C VAL A 740 -20.38 -16.47 34.62
N TYR A 741 -20.63 -15.62 35.61
CA TYR A 741 -20.03 -15.69 36.95
C TYR A 741 -21.13 -15.98 37.98
N ASP A 742 -21.05 -17.13 38.67
CA ASP A 742 -21.97 -17.61 39.73
C ASP A 742 -23.47 -17.54 39.37
N ASN A 743 -23.85 -17.55 38.11
CA ASN A 743 -25.19 -17.23 37.59
C ASN A 743 -25.73 -15.87 38.12
N ALA A 744 -24.85 -14.96 38.50
CA ALA A 744 -25.22 -13.63 38.98
C ALA A 744 -24.83 -12.52 38.00
N PHE A 745 -23.74 -12.70 37.32
CA PHE A 745 -23.21 -11.72 36.34
C PHE A 745 -22.86 -12.35 35.03
N PHE A 746 -23.00 -11.55 33.99
CA PHE A 746 -22.75 -11.92 32.61
C PHE A 746 -21.75 -10.92 32.01
N LEU A 747 -20.56 -11.38 31.66
CA LEU A 747 -19.56 -10.60 30.94
C LEU A 747 -19.65 -10.90 29.43
N LYS A 748 -19.91 -9.89 28.62
CA LYS A 748 -19.80 -9.91 27.18
C LYS A 748 -18.44 -9.34 26.78
N PHE A 749 -17.59 -10.16 26.20
CA PHE A 749 -16.27 -9.76 25.72
C PHE A 749 -16.35 -9.60 24.20
N TYR A 750 -16.22 -8.34 23.73
CA TYR A 750 -16.41 -8.01 22.31
C TYR A 750 -15.23 -8.46 21.49
N ARG A 751 -15.44 -9.35 20.53
CA ARG A 751 -14.39 -9.81 19.64
C ARG A 751 -14.04 -8.79 18.58
N LYS A 752 -15.05 -8.22 17.94
CA LYS A 752 -14.92 -7.08 17.04
C LYS A 752 -15.11 -5.79 17.86
N VAL A 753 -14.18 -4.86 17.74
CA VAL A 753 -14.17 -3.61 18.50
C VAL A 753 -14.00 -2.42 17.56
N ASP A 754 -14.44 -1.24 17.99
CA ASP A 754 -14.40 -0.03 17.21
C ASP A 754 -14.05 1.17 18.11
N HIS A 755 -13.50 2.21 17.53
CA HIS A 755 -13.28 3.50 18.16
C HIS A 755 -14.56 4.32 18.38
N ALA A 756 -15.66 3.87 17.82
CA ALA A 756 -16.98 4.48 18.00
C ALA A 756 -17.57 4.18 19.39
N ILE A 757 -18.58 4.97 19.77
CA ILE A 757 -19.40 4.69 20.96
C ILE A 757 -20.07 3.32 20.77
N ASN A 758 -19.86 2.43 21.74
CA ASN A 758 -20.49 1.12 21.72
C ASN A 758 -21.96 1.24 22.13
N PRO A 759 -22.92 1.01 21.24
CA PRO A 759 -24.36 1.22 21.53
C PRO A 759 -24.90 0.26 22.58
N ASP A 760 -24.36 -0.97 22.67
CA ASP A 760 -24.78 -1.96 23.69
C ASP A 760 -24.50 -1.43 25.10
N VAL A 761 -23.31 -0.86 25.31
CA VAL A 761 -22.90 -0.21 26.57
C VAL A 761 -23.68 1.07 26.82
N GLU A 762 -23.84 1.91 25.82
CA GLU A 762 -24.52 3.19 25.94
C GLU A 762 -25.98 3.01 26.34
N VAL A 763 -26.72 2.16 25.65
CA VAL A 763 -28.14 1.86 25.91
C VAL A 763 -28.32 1.16 27.27
N SER A 764 -27.50 0.14 27.58
CA SER A 764 -27.55 -0.56 28.86
C SER A 764 -27.30 0.39 30.06
N ARG A 765 -26.32 1.29 29.91
CA ARG A 765 -26.01 2.33 30.90
C ARG A 765 -27.15 3.33 31.06
N PHE A 766 -27.79 3.72 29.97
CA PHE A 766 -28.95 4.60 29.96
C PHE A 766 -30.12 4.01 30.74
N PHE A 767 -30.51 2.77 30.46
CA PHE A 767 -31.62 2.11 31.18
C PHE A 767 -31.31 1.90 32.66
N SER A 768 -30.10 1.50 33.01
CA SER A 768 -29.70 1.32 34.41
C SER A 768 -29.72 2.63 35.18
N LYS A 769 -29.34 3.76 34.54
CA LYS A 769 -29.33 5.08 35.18
C LYS A 769 -30.75 5.66 35.34
N HIS A 770 -31.62 5.48 34.33
CA HIS A 770 -32.92 6.16 34.30
C HIS A 770 -34.08 5.31 34.75
N ARG A 771 -33.93 3.96 34.84
CA ARG A 771 -34.88 2.98 35.39
C ARG A 771 -36.33 3.07 34.87
N ARG A 772 -36.53 3.62 33.66
CA ARG A 772 -37.86 3.75 33.03
C ARG A 772 -38.31 2.46 32.32
N PHE A 773 -37.35 1.60 31.98
CA PHE A 773 -37.57 0.30 31.40
C PHE A 773 -36.79 -0.75 32.22
N ARG A 774 -37.45 -1.78 32.69
CA ARG A 774 -36.88 -2.79 33.59
C ARG A 774 -36.68 -4.16 32.99
N HIS A 775 -37.05 -4.32 31.73
CA HIS A 775 -37.01 -5.60 31.02
C HIS A 775 -35.67 -5.79 30.25
N VAL A 776 -34.60 -5.25 30.78
CA VAL A 776 -33.22 -5.46 30.32
C VAL A 776 -32.32 -5.72 31.52
N PRO A 777 -31.26 -6.54 31.38
CA PRO A 777 -30.29 -6.78 32.46
C PRO A 777 -29.66 -5.46 32.93
N ALA A 778 -29.46 -5.32 34.22
CA ALA A 778 -28.84 -4.11 34.74
C ALA A 778 -27.32 -4.05 34.37
N PHE A 779 -26.89 -2.90 33.87
CA PHE A 779 -25.50 -2.64 33.60
C PHE A 779 -24.67 -2.64 34.90
N GLN A 780 -23.52 -3.38 34.92
CA GLN A 780 -22.69 -3.57 36.10
C GLN A 780 -21.23 -3.10 35.90
N GLY A 781 -20.74 -2.98 34.67
CA GLY A 781 -19.36 -2.54 34.46
C GLY A 781 -18.85 -2.63 33.02
N THR A 782 -17.64 -2.11 32.80
CA THR A 782 -16.96 -2.14 31.51
C THR A 782 -15.47 -2.39 31.64
N ILE A 783 -14.87 -2.87 30.53
CA ILE A 783 -13.44 -2.86 30.25
C ILE A 783 -13.25 -1.89 29.11
N GLU A 784 -12.43 -0.86 29.30
CA GLU A 784 -12.19 0.20 28.32
C GLU A 784 -10.70 0.40 28.10
N TRP A 785 -10.29 0.41 26.85
CA TRP A 785 -8.96 0.79 26.40
C TRP A 785 -8.99 2.24 25.91
N LYS A 786 -8.14 3.07 26.49
CA LYS A 786 -8.02 4.48 26.15
C LYS A 786 -6.63 4.77 25.59
N HIS A 787 -6.59 5.42 24.43
CA HIS A 787 -5.36 5.91 23.86
C HIS A 787 -5.54 7.35 23.38
N GLU A 788 -4.84 8.27 24.03
CA GLU A 788 -5.00 9.72 23.81
C GLU A 788 -6.46 10.18 23.92
N LYS A 789 -7.10 10.49 22.76
CA LYS A 789 -8.50 10.92 22.68
C LYS A 789 -9.46 9.79 22.27
N ASN A 790 -8.92 8.64 21.89
CA ASN A 790 -9.70 7.50 21.42
C ASN A 790 -9.99 6.54 22.57
N SER A 791 -11.17 5.94 22.54
CA SER A 791 -11.61 4.95 23.50
C SER A 791 -12.25 3.78 22.78
N VAL A 792 -11.96 2.56 23.22
CA VAL A 792 -12.51 1.31 22.70
C VAL A 792 -13.06 0.50 23.86
N ILE A 793 -14.28 0.04 23.74
CA ILE A 793 -14.90 -0.86 24.71
C ILE A 793 -14.50 -2.30 24.39
N LEU A 794 -13.82 -2.95 25.29
CA LEU A 794 -13.38 -4.34 25.17
C LEU A 794 -14.38 -5.34 25.75
N GLY A 795 -15.17 -4.93 26.74
CA GLY A 795 -16.17 -5.78 27.33
C GLY A 795 -17.14 -5.04 28.24
N MET A 796 -18.29 -5.66 28.47
CA MET A 796 -19.35 -5.14 29.33
C MET A 796 -19.84 -6.23 30.30
N VAL A 797 -20.05 -5.88 31.54
CA VAL A 797 -20.68 -6.72 32.57
C VAL A 797 -22.09 -6.24 32.82
N GLN A 798 -23.00 -7.18 32.81
CA GLN A 798 -24.40 -6.95 33.20
C GLN A 798 -24.87 -8.03 34.21
N GLU A 799 -26.02 -7.83 34.81
CA GLU A 799 -26.69 -8.84 35.61
C GLU A 799 -27.02 -10.07 34.76
N PHE A 800 -26.81 -11.27 35.29
CA PHE A 800 -27.26 -12.49 34.64
C PHE A 800 -28.74 -12.72 34.95
N ILE A 801 -29.53 -12.92 33.92
CA ILE A 801 -30.94 -13.26 34.03
C ILE A 801 -31.10 -14.75 33.75
N GLU A 802 -31.49 -15.49 34.74
CA GLU A 802 -31.77 -16.91 34.54
C GLU A 802 -32.98 -17.09 33.60
N ASN A 803 -32.80 -17.93 32.59
CA ASN A 803 -33.76 -18.14 31.54
C ASN A 803 -33.75 -19.60 31.05
N ASN A 804 -34.80 -20.02 30.37
CA ASN A 804 -34.95 -21.36 29.79
C ASN A 804 -34.55 -21.41 28.31
N GLY A 805 -33.94 -20.38 27.79
CA GLY A 805 -33.51 -20.22 26.40
C GLY A 805 -33.85 -18.84 25.84
N ASP A 806 -33.38 -18.57 24.63
CA ASP A 806 -33.67 -17.33 23.92
C ASP A 806 -34.97 -17.43 23.11
N LEU A 807 -35.48 -16.25 22.73
CA LEU A 807 -36.76 -16.20 21.98
C LEU A 807 -36.58 -16.76 20.55
N TRP A 808 -35.39 -16.69 19.96
CA TRP A 808 -35.13 -17.27 18.64
C TRP A 808 -35.33 -18.79 18.64
N THR A 809 -34.67 -19.48 19.55
CA THR A 809 -34.81 -20.94 19.72
C THR A 809 -36.22 -21.32 20.04
N TYR A 810 -36.91 -20.59 20.95
CA TYR A 810 -38.31 -20.80 21.27
C TYR A 810 -39.23 -20.68 20.06
N MET A 811 -39.05 -19.63 19.24
CA MET A 811 -39.91 -19.43 18.06
C MET A 811 -39.66 -20.46 16.98
N LEU A 812 -38.39 -20.87 16.76
CA LEU A 812 -38.08 -21.96 15.83
C LEU A 812 -38.77 -23.29 16.26
N ASP A 813 -38.70 -23.62 17.53
CA ASP A 813 -39.36 -24.79 18.08
C ASP A 813 -40.90 -24.73 17.87
N ARG A 814 -41.51 -23.57 18.11
CA ARG A 814 -42.94 -23.37 17.86
C ARG A 814 -43.30 -23.45 16.35
N LEU A 815 -42.43 -22.92 15.47
CA LEU A 815 -42.63 -23.04 14.02
C LEU A 815 -42.52 -24.49 13.54
N VAL A 816 -41.63 -25.29 14.09
CA VAL A 816 -41.57 -26.74 13.82
C VAL A 816 -42.87 -27.40 14.18
N HIS A 817 -43.40 -27.17 15.40
CA HIS A 817 -44.69 -27.72 15.82
C HIS A 817 -45.85 -27.20 14.98
N PHE A 818 -45.87 -25.97 14.56
CA PHE A 818 -46.87 -25.43 13.64
C PHE A 818 -46.84 -26.16 12.29
N ASN A 819 -45.66 -26.35 11.71
CA ASN A 819 -45.47 -27.07 10.45
C ASN A 819 -45.94 -28.55 10.58
N GLU A 820 -45.55 -29.24 11.63
CA GLU A 820 -46.02 -30.62 11.89
C GLU A 820 -47.54 -30.73 11.95
N ARG A 821 -48.22 -29.76 12.55
CA ARG A 821 -49.70 -29.74 12.61
C ARG A 821 -50.30 -29.48 11.24
N ILE A 822 -49.76 -28.57 10.47
CA ILE A 822 -50.23 -28.33 9.09
C ILE A 822 -50.09 -29.59 8.26
N LEU A 823 -48.91 -30.23 8.30
CA LEU A 823 -48.65 -31.47 7.55
C LEU A 823 -49.51 -32.66 8.00
N SER A 824 -50.04 -32.64 9.21
CA SER A 824 -50.94 -33.65 9.74
C SER A 824 -52.43 -33.44 9.36
N GLN A 825 -52.76 -32.27 8.78
CA GLN A 825 -54.13 -31.98 8.31
C GLN A 825 -54.31 -32.41 6.88
N GLU A 826 -55.56 -32.82 6.53
CA GLU A 826 -55.95 -33.00 5.11
C GLU A 826 -55.97 -31.61 4.43
N GLU A 827 -55.48 -31.51 3.22
CA GLU A 827 -55.37 -30.25 2.45
C GLU A 827 -56.71 -29.51 2.33
N ALA A 828 -57.80 -30.26 2.29
CA ALA A 828 -59.17 -29.73 2.27
C ALA A 828 -59.64 -29.02 3.56
N ASN A 829 -58.93 -29.25 4.67
CA ASN A 829 -59.26 -28.68 5.99
C ASN A 829 -58.39 -27.46 6.32
N LEU A 830 -57.43 -27.10 5.47
CA LEU A 830 -56.62 -25.92 5.65
C LEU A 830 -57.37 -24.66 5.23
N PRO A 831 -57.27 -23.56 6.00
CA PRO A 831 -57.91 -22.31 5.62
C PRO A 831 -57.29 -21.79 4.31
N PRO A 832 -58.09 -21.21 3.39
CA PRO A 832 -57.60 -20.74 2.12
C PRO A 832 -56.54 -19.64 2.31
N MET A 833 -55.39 -19.75 1.62
CA MET A 833 -54.40 -18.72 1.61
C MET A 833 -54.96 -17.43 1.01
N ARG A 834 -54.84 -16.31 1.74
CA ARG A 834 -55.15 -14.98 1.19
C ARG A 834 -54.12 -14.65 0.09
N SER A 835 -54.55 -14.59 -1.16
CA SER A 835 -53.75 -14.09 -2.24
C SER A 835 -53.55 -12.56 -2.06
N GLY A 836 -52.29 -12.09 -2.02
CA GLY A 836 -51.98 -10.66 -1.97
C GLY A 836 -51.78 -10.09 -0.55
N ALA A 837 -51.68 -10.91 0.50
CA ALA A 837 -51.29 -10.42 1.83
C ALA A 837 -49.87 -9.87 1.80
N SER A 838 -49.70 -8.61 2.19
CA SER A 838 -48.39 -7.95 2.31
C SER A 838 -47.92 -7.94 3.77
N VAL A 839 -46.64 -8.19 4.02
CA VAL A 839 -46.02 -7.98 5.35
C VAL A 839 -46.16 -6.55 5.87
N PHE A 840 -46.49 -5.62 4.99
CA PHE A 840 -46.69 -4.19 5.31
C PHE A 840 -48.13 -3.83 5.64
N GLU A 841 -49.10 -4.76 5.48
CA GLU A 841 -50.50 -4.56 5.86
C GLU A 841 -50.76 -5.27 7.20
N PRO A 842 -50.87 -4.54 8.31
CA PRO A 842 -51.11 -5.14 9.60
C PRO A 842 -52.48 -5.83 9.61
N ILE A 843 -52.52 -7.11 9.93
CA ILE A 843 -53.75 -7.87 10.15
C ILE A 843 -54.11 -7.70 11.60
N SER A 844 -55.38 -7.27 11.85
CA SER A 844 -55.90 -7.24 13.21
C SER A 844 -56.00 -8.67 13.77
N TYR A 845 -55.62 -8.86 15.02
CA TYR A 845 -55.82 -10.12 15.71
C TYR A 845 -57.26 -10.68 15.59
N LEU A 846 -58.26 -9.78 15.58
CA LEU A 846 -59.67 -10.12 15.44
C LEU A 846 -60.04 -10.64 14.04
N ASP A 847 -59.19 -10.39 13.05
CA ASP A 847 -59.41 -10.82 11.66
C ASP A 847 -58.69 -12.14 11.33
N ILE A 848 -57.91 -12.68 12.27
CA ILE A 848 -57.28 -13.99 12.12
C ILE A 848 -58.32 -15.10 12.30
N PRO A 849 -58.46 -16.02 11.32
CA PRO A 849 -59.35 -17.15 11.46
C PRO A 849 -59.06 -18.00 12.71
N GLN A 850 -60.09 -18.46 13.38
CA GLN A 850 -59.94 -19.26 14.61
C GLN A 850 -59.17 -20.57 14.37
N GLU A 851 -59.28 -21.14 13.18
CA GLU A 851 -58.53 -22.31 12.75
C GLU A 851 -57.01 -22.02 12.71
N ILE A 852 -56.59 -20.84 12.23
CA ILE A 852 -55.18 -20.40 12.24
C ILE A 852 -54.71 -20.19 13.68
N ILE A 853 -55.50 -19.52 14.51
CA ILE A 853 -55.16 -19.31 15.93
C ILE A 853 -54.99 -20.66 16.66
N HIS A 854 -55.83 -21.64 16.31
CA HIS A 854 -55.72 -23.00 16.90
C HIS A 854 -54.43 -23.72 16.43
N LEU A 855 -54.09 -23.61 15.15
CA LEU A 855 -52.84 -24.18 14.58
C LEU A 855 -51.56 -23.53 15.14
N MET A 856 -51.59 -22.22 15.35
CA MET A 856 -50.44 -21.44 15.86
C MET A 856 -50.24 -21.58 17.38
N GLU A 857 -51.16 -22.13 18.11
CA GLU A 857 -51.23 -22.09 19.58
C GLU A 857 -51.38 -20.67 20.19
N GLY A 858 -52.35 -20.45 21.02
CA GLY A 858 -52.57 -19.16 21.68
C GLY A 858 -51.36 -18.56 22.36
N PRO A 859 -50.47 -19.33 23.07
CA PRO A 859 -49.25 -18.84 23.68
C PRO A 859 -48.28 -18.16 22.71
N VAL A 860 -48.12 -18.63 21.45
CA VAL A 860 -47.21 -18.03 20.48
C VAL A 860 -47.62 -16.60 20.10
N ILE A 861 -48.92 -16.42 19.87
CA ILE A 861 -49.49 -15.11 19.53
C ILE A 861 -49.35 -14.14 20.71
N GLU A 862 -49.59 -14.60 21.95
CA GLU A 862 -49.41 -13.79 23.15
C GLU A 862 -47.91 -13.41 23.36
N GLN A 863 -47.00 -14.33 23.10
CA GLN A 863 -45.55 -14.03 23.16
C GLN A 863 -45.15 -12.96 22.11
N ALA A 864 -45.61 -13.09 20.87
CA ALA A 864 -45.38 -12.10 19.83
C ALA A 864 -45.98 -10.74 20.21
N ARG A 865 -47.18 -10.70 20.76
CA ARG A 865 -47.85 -9.49 21.26
C ARG A 865 -47.05 -8.85 22.41
N LEU A 866 -46.60 -9.66 23.37
CA LEU A 866 -45.80 -9.21 24.50
C LEU A 866 -44.45 -8.62 24.03
N LEU A 867 -43.79 -9.27 23.06
CA LEU A 867 -42.56 -8.75 22.47
C LEU A 867 -42.80 -7.37 21.85
N GLY A 868 -43.87 -7.22 21.05
CA GLY A 868 -44.23 -5.92 20.48
C GLY A 868 -44.47 -4.84 21.52
N VAL A 869 -45.22 -5.16 22.59
CA VAL A 869 -45.45 -4.24 23.74
C VAL A 869 -44.13 -3.84 24.38
N ARG A 870 -43.26 -4.79 24.70
CA ARG A 870 -41.96 -4.51 25.36
C ARG A 870 -41.04 -3.68 24.44
N THR A 871 -41.05 -3.96 23.14
CA THR A 871 -40.30 -3.15 22.16
C THR A 871 -40.80 -1.71 22.11
N GLY A 872 -42.12 -1.52 22.08
CA GLY A 872 -42.73 -0.17 22.15
C GLY A 872 -42.41 0.57 23.44
N GLU A 873 -42.50 -0.10 24.61
CA GLU A 873 -42.11 0.48 25.91
C GLU A 873 -40.61 0.87 25.92
N MET A 874 -39.76 0.05 25.34
CA MET A 874 -38.30 0.35 25.21
C MET A 874 -38.05 1.60 24.35
N HIS A 875 -38.68 1.71 23.19
CA HIS A 875 -38.59 2.88 22.31
C HIS A 875 -39.07 4.16 23.01
N LEU A 876 -40.22 4.09 23.70
CA LEU A 876 -40.75 5.20 24.47
C LEU A 876 -39.78 5.60 25.62
N ALA A 877 -39.16 4.64 26.27
CA ALA A 877 -38.20 4.92 27.35
C ALA A 877 -36.91 5.55 26.84
N LEU A 878 -36.39 5.12 25.64
CA LEU A 878 -35.25 5.72 24.98
C LEU A 878 -35.52 7.17 24.58
N GLY A 879 -36.65 7.44 23.91
CA GLY A 879 -37.03 8.76 23.42
C GLY A 879 -37.55 9.73 24.52
N ALA A 880 -37.69 9.28 25.78
CA ALA A 880 -38.25 10.09 26.85
C ALA A 880 -37.31 11.20 27.37
N ARG A 881 -36.06 11.24 26.97
CA ARG A 881 -35.03 12.21 27.44
C ARG A 881 -34.58 13.11 26.30
N SER A 882 -35.45 14.09 26.00
CA SER A 882 -35.16 15.13 25.00
C SER A 882 -33.99 16.07 25.37
N ASP A 883 -33.52 16.04 26.59
CA ASP A 883 -32.34 16.76 27.10
C ASP A 883 -31.00 16.05 26.72
N LEU A 884 -31.06 14.80 26.35
CA LEU A 884 -29.90 14.02 25.90
C LEU A 884 -29.91 13.94 24.39
N LYS A 885 -29.01 14.64 23.74
CA LYS A 885 -28.94 14.77 22.27
C LYS A 885 -28.90 13.41 21.56
N ASP A 886 -28.13 12.47 22.09
CA ASP A 886 -27.90 11.16 21.48
C ASP A 886 -29.12 10.22 21.61
N PHE A 887 -30.13 10.59 22.42
CA PHE A 887 -31.38 9.84 22.62
C PHE A 887 -32.62 10.63 22.14
N GLN A 888 -32.41 11.73 21.41
CA GLN A 888 -33.53 12.45 20.80
C GLN A 888 -34.02 11.68 19.57
N PRO A 889 -35.32 11.44 19.45
CA PRO A 889 -35.89 10.90 18.22
C PRO A 889 -35.64 11.84 17.02
N GLU A 890 -35.14 11.30 15.92
CA GLU A 890 -34.94 11.99 14.66
C GLU A 890 -36.04 11.63 13.67
N GLU A 891 -36.37 12.55 12.75
CA GLU A 891 -37.33 12.28 11.71
C GLU A 891 -36.73 11.29 10.68
N TYR A 892 -37.58 10.35 10.25
CA TYR A 892 -37.24 9.39 9.22
C TYR A 892 -37.31 10.03 7.83
N SER A 893 -36.29 10.84 7.49
CA SER A 893 -36.26 11.63 6.26
C SER A 893 -36.11 10.76 5.01
N LEU A 894 -36.55 11.28 3.85
CA LEU A 894 -36.35 10.62 2.54
C LEU A 894 -34.86 10.41 2.22
N HIS A 895 -33.99 11.31 2.69
CA HIS A 895 -32.55 11.14 2.53
C HIS A 895 -32.03 9.92 3.31
N TYR A 896 -32.49 9.78 4.55
CA TYR A 896 -32.12 8.63 5.39
C TYR A 896 -32.66 7.31 4.82
N GLN A 897 -33.90 7.28 4.32
CA GLN A 897 -34.47 6.12 3.62
C GLN A 897 -33.62 5.70 2.42
N ARG A 898 -33.21 6.67 1.58
CA ARG A 898 -32.32 6.40 0.44
C ARG A 898 -30.96 5.91 0.86
N SER A 899 -30.40 6.43 1.95
CA SER A 899 -29.13 5.98 2.51
C SER A 899 -29.19 4.53 2.98
N ILE A 900 -30.25 4.17 3.73
CA ILE A 900 -30.48 2.78 4.15
C ILE A 900 -30.63 1.86 2.92
N PHE A 901 -31.47 2.23 1.96
CA PHE A 901 -31.63 1.44 0.74
C PHE A 901 -30.31 1.24 0.00
N ALA A 902 -29.52 2.31 -0.12
CA ALA A 902 -28.21 2.24 -0.76
C ALA A 902 -27.21 1.36 0.01
N SER A 903 -27.31 1.29 1.33
CA SER A 903 -26.45 0.42 2.16
C SER A 903 -26.89 -1.04 2.13
N LEU A 904 -28.17 -1.32 2.05
CA LEU A 904 -28.71 -2.69 2.00
C LEU A 904 -28.45 -3.38 0.66
N LYS A 905 -28.52 -2.64 -0.44
CA LYS A 905 -28.38 -3.21 -1.79
C LYS A 905 -27.03 -3.93 -2.04
N PRO A 906 -25.85 -3.37 -1.66
CA PRO A 906 -24.59 -4.09 -1.72
C PRO A 906 -24.55 -5.34 -0.82
N LEU A 907 -25.14 -5.27 0.37
CA LEU A 907 -25.19 -6.38 1.32
C LEU A 907 -25.96 -7.56 0.72
N VAL A 908 -27.15 -7.30 0.17
CA VAL A 908 -27.96 -8.32 -0.51
C VAL A 908 -27.17 -8.96 -1.66
N ARG A 909 -26.56 -8.13 -2.53
CA ARG A 909 -25.74 -8.66 -3.63
C ARG A 909 -24.59 -9.54 -3.15
N ALA A 910 -23.88 -9.11 -2.12
CA ALA A 910 -22.78 -9.87 -1.55
C ALA A 910 -23.28 -11.22 -0.99
N SER A 911 -24.43 -11.24 -0.32
CA SER A 911 -25.05 -12.46 0.21
C SER A 911 -25.39 -13.46 -0.90
N PHE A 912 -26.04 -13.00 -1.98
CA PHE A 912 -26.33 -13.84 -3.14
C PHE A 912 -25.06 -14.34 -3.85
N GLN A 913 -24.02 -13.50 -3.99
CA GLN A 913 -22.74 -13.91 -4.54
C GLN A 913 -22.06 -14.98 -3.68
N ASN A 914 -22.09 -14.82 -2.37
CA ASN A 914 -21.54 -15.80 -1.43
C ASN A 914 -22.31 -17.13 -1.52
N LEU A 915 -23.64 -17.08 -1.56
CA LEU A 915 -24.46 -18.28 -1.74
C LEU A 915 -24.14 -18.99 -3.07
N THR A 916 -23.97 -18.23 -4.15
CA THR A 916 -23.59 -18.76 -5.47
C THR A 916 -22.25 -19.50 -5.43
N LYS A 917 -21.25 -18.93 -4.75
CA LYS A 917 -19.93 -19.53 -4.60
C LYS A 917 -19.96 -20.79 -3.74
N SER A 918 -20.76 -20.78 -2.67
CA SER A 918 -20.80 -21.84 -1.65
C SER A 918 -21.72 -23.00 -2.02
N ILE A 919 -22.57 -22.87 -3.03
CA ILE A 919 -23.64 -23.83 -3.36
C ILE A 919 -23.12 -25.25 -3.61
N LYS A 920 -21.90 -25.39 -4.17
CA LYS A 920 -21.30 -26.71 -4.42
C LYS A 920 -20.84 -27.41 -3.14
N GLY A 921 -20.57 -26.68 -2.09
CA GLY A 921 -20.17 -27.20 -0.78
C GLY A 921 -21.32 -27.51 0.16
N LEU A 922 -22.55 -27.12 -0.20
CA LEU A 922 -23.73 -27.41 0.62
C LEU A 922 -24.15 -28.89 0.51
N PRO A 923 -24.76 -29.46 1.57
CA PRO A 923 -25.43 -30.76 1.53
C PRO A 923 -26.44 -30.82 0.39
N GLU A 924 -26.68 -31.99 -0.18
CA GLU A 924 -27.51 -32.16 -1.38
C GLU A 924 -28.98 -31.70 -1.15
N GLU A 925 -29.47 -31.89 0.04
CA GLU A 925 -30.82 -31.45 0.47
C GLU A 925 -30.92 -29.92 0.43
N SER A 926 -29.92 -29.19 0.96
CA SER A 926 -29.92 -27.72 1.00
C SER A 926 -29.59 -27.08 -0.34
N ARG A 927 -29.01 -27.80 -1.31
CA ARG A 927 -28.69 -27.27 -2.65
C ARG A 927 -29.92 -26.90 -3.47
N SER A 928 -30.99 -27.68 -3.33
CA SER A 928 -32.25 -27.39 -4.04
C SER A 928 -32.84 -26.08 -3.54
N GLU A 929 -32.97 -25.92 -2.23
CA GLU A 929 -33.47 -24.71 -1.59
C GLU A 929 -32.59 -23.49 -1.89
N ALA A 930 -31.25 -23.64 -1.83
CA ALA A 930 -30.31 -22.59 -2.18
C ALA A 930 -30.45 -22.12 -3.64
N LYS A 931 -30.75 -23.03 -4.58
CA LYS A 931 -31.04 -22.66 -5.98
C LYS A 931 -32.35 -21.89 -6.11
N GLU A 932 -33.38 -22.27 -5.36
CA GLU A 932 -34.65 -21.53 -5.31
C GLU A 932 -34.43 -20.10 -4.79
N VAL A 933 -33.66 -19.95 -3.71
CA VAL A 933 -33.28 -18.62 -3.18
C VAL A 933 -32.52 -17.81 -4.23
N LEU A 934 -31.57 -18.42 -4.95
CA LEU A 934 -30.82 -17.71 -6.02
C LEU A 934 -31.72 -17.25 -7.17
N ASN A 935 -32.80 -17.99 -7.47
CA ASN A 935 -33.78 -17.59 -8.49
C ASN A 935 -34.64 -16.39 -8.05
N MET A 936 -34.62 -15.99 -6.77
CA MET A 936 -35.34 -14.82 -6.23
C MET A 936 -34.51 -13.54 -6.30
N MET A 937 -33.34 -13.58 -6.95
CA MET A 937 -32.39 -12.43 -6.97
C MET A 937 -32.92 -11.21 -7.75
N ASP A 938 -33.82 -11.43 -8.71
CA ASP A 938 -34.48 -10.39 -9.51
C ASP A 938 -35.62 -9.73 -8.75
#